data_25605c3ad411a1aeec0fc46e57d94613
#
_entry.id   25605c3ad411a1aeec0fc46e57d94613
#
_cell.length_a   1.000
_cell.length_b   1.000
_cell.length_c   1.000
_cell.angle_alpha   90.00
_cell.angle_beta   90.00
_cell.angle_gamma   90.00
#
_symmetry.space_group_name_H-M   'P 1'
#
loop_
_entity.id
_entity.type
_entity.pdbx_description
1 polymer ?
#
loop_
_entity_poly.entity_id
_entity_poly.type
_entity_poly.pdbx_seq_one_letter_code
_entity_poly.pdbx_strand_id
1 'polypeptide(L)'
;MSQTPDKNTPVTASDDAQNIAADVDEVMRKYDRESNTRIWSGRQAVVIKVFMAAFALLCICMTLFSTAMPEIRLPGFMGFIVLAGFLNFPASKHHVKPNYLPWYDILLMVIGAGCFFYFAFNAMTMIKLATRIQPIHVVIGVVGILVLVELCRRCVGLPILVVAGLLIVYAFYNQLSYNTSFYQALKNIIYKLFYTTSGVIGTPISVCYTYIVLFIIFGAFLERTGIANFFISFANRLTGWSSGGPAKVAVISSALCGMVSGSSVGNTVTTGSFTIPMMKKTGYKPEFAGAVEAAASTGGQIMPPIMGAAAFLMAEYIGIPYAKVAVKAILPAILYFTGIFISVHLEAKKLGLRGIPRDQLPKWRLLLRDCYLILPLILLVWLVSSGAKTMSHSAAYSILAAIVVGLVNFFLTRMRSAEEKSAKTTVRAIGGALADSGKSAVDSLEAGAKGAITVAVACAMAGIIAGCITVTGLASILINAIVQLAGNATFIGLILTMICCIILGMGVPTTANYCIMASTCAPILIKMGYPLVAAHFFVFYFGIVADITPPVALAAYAGSAIAKSNPMKTGINATKLAIAAFIVPFIFAYNPQMLFENVTSVFQVVQIVITALLGIFAVAAGLEGYILRKMGWPLRVLAVIGGLTLLIPGTVSDLIGLVIVAGIIALQLLQNKRERSEV
;
A
#
# COMPACT_ATOMS: atom_id res chain seq x y z
N MET A 1 22.37 -6.65 -45.64
CA MET A 1 23.60 -6.65 -44.81
C MET A 1 23.20 -6.10 -43.44
N SER A 2 22.92 -7.01 -42.54
CA SER A 2 22.59 -6.69 -41.11
C SER A 2 23.90 -6.65 -40.33
N GLN A 3 24.22 -5.48 -39.81
CA GLN A 3 25.37 -5.33 -38.89
C GLN A 3 24.99 -5.90 -37.53
N THR A 4 25.62 -6.97 -37.12
CA THR A 4 25.67 -7.48 -35.74
C THR A 4 26.45 -6.50 -34.88
N PRO A 5 25.94 -6.12 -33.66
CA PRO A 5 26.72 -5.27 -32.77
C PRO A 5 27.94 -6.00 -32.19
N ASP A 6 29.04 -5.29 -32.19
CA ASP A 6 30.35 -5.73 -31.68
C ASP A 6 30.30 -5.94 -30.16
N LYS A 7 30.69 -7.13 -29.69
CA LYS A 7 30.59 -7.61 -28.31
C LYS A 7 31.70 -7.13 -27.35
N ASN A 8 32.54 -6.18 -27.76
CA ASN A 8 33.75 -5.83 -27.02
C ASN A 8 33.94 -4.35 -26.62
N THR A 9 32.87 -3.58 -26.51
CA THR A 9 32.98 -2.27 -25.86
C THR A 9 32.82 -2.44 -24.34
N PRO A 10 33.74 -1.93 -23.50
CA PRO A 10 33.56 -1.97 -22.04
C PRO A 10 32.35 -1.10 -21.65
N VAL A 11 31.32 -1.73 -21.14
CA VAL A 11 30.12 -1.06 -20.61
C VAL A 11 30.57 -0.20 -19.43
N THR A 12 30.38 1.11 -19.52
CA THR A 12 30.74 2.02 -18.44
C THR A 12 29.71 1.94 -17.30
N ALA A 13 30.11 2.22 -16.07
CA ALA A 13 29.22 2.20 -14.91
C ALA A 13 27.98 3.14 -15.07
N SER A 14 28.07 4.13 -15.97
CA SER A 14 26.96 5.00 -16.37
C SER A 14 25.93 4.29 -17.26
N ASP A 15 26.38 3.41 -18.14
CA ASP A 15 25.51 2.66 -19.06
C ASP A 15 24.74 1.57 -18.31
N ASP A 16 25.37 0.92 -17.32
CA ASP A 16 24.70 -0.03 -16.43
C ASP A 16 23.60 0.66 -15.59
N ALA A 17 23.87 1.86 -15.07
CA ALA A 17 22.90 2.62 -14.29
C ALA A 17 21.70 3.08 -15.15
N GLN A 18 21.94 3.49 -16.41
CA GLN A 18 20.88 3.87 -17.34
C GLN A 18 20.04 2.66 -17.79
N ASN A 19 20.68 1.51 -18.03
CA ASN A 19 19.98 0.27 -18.37
C ASN A 19 19.13 -0.25 -17.21
N ILE A 20 19.62 -0.15 -15.97
CA ILE A 20 18.84 -0.51 -14.76
C ILE A 20 17.64 0.43 -14.61
N ALA A 21 17.82 1.74 -14.81
CA ALA A 21 16.72 2.70 -14.73
C ALA A 21 15.65 2.45 -15.80
N ALA A 22 16.03 2.13 -17.03
CA ALA A 22 15.11 1.78 -18.11
C ALA A 22 14.35 0.47 -17.83
N ASP A 23 15.02 -0.57 -17.32
CA ASP A 23 14.39 -1.82 -16.90
C ASP A 23 13.38 -1.57 -15.75
N VAL A 24 13.70 -0.68 -14.80
CA VAL A 24 12.82 -0.30 -13.68
C VAL A 24 11.58 0.42 -14.18
N ASP A 25 11.73 1.39 -15.08
CA ASP A 25 10.60 2.14 -15.67
C ASP A 25 9.66 1.24 -16.48
N GLU A 26 10.20 0.23 -17.19
CA GLU A 26 9.40 -0.74 -17.93
C GLU A 26 8.60 -1.63 -16.96
N VAL A 27 9.21 -2.11 -15.87
CA VAL A 27 8.54 -2.91 -14.84
C VAL A 27 7.45 -2.09 -14.16
N MET A 28 7.72 -0.82 -13.80
CA MET A 28 6.72 0.08 -13.24
C MET A 28 5.51 0.22 -14.15
N ARG A 29 5.72 0.53 -15.42
CA ARG A 29 4.61 0.69 -16.39
C ARG A 29 3.80 -0.60 -16.59
N LYS A 30 4.43 -1.76 -16.46
CA LYS A 30 3.77 -3.05 -16.66
C LYS A 30 2.91 -3.47 -15.48
N TYR A 31 3.40 -3.32 -14.25
CA TYR A 31 2.78 -3.86 -13.04
C TYR A 31 2.17 -2.79 -12.15
N ASP A 32 2.72 -1.57 -12.15
CA ASP A 32 2.14 -0.42 -11.45
C ASP A 32 1.29 0.42 -12.42
N ARG A 33 -0.01 0.40 -12.21
CA ARG A 33 -0.95 1.14 -13.06
C ARG A 33 -0.85 2.65 -12.86
N GLU A 34 -0.42 3.08 -11.70
CA GLU A 34 -0.23 4.50 -11.38
C GLU A 34 0.88 5.12 -12.21
N SER A 35 1.89 4.34 -12.59
CA SER A 35 3.02 4.76 -13.43
C SER A 35 2.71 4.79 -14.94
N ASN A 36 1.51 4.34 -15.35
CA ASN A 36 1.14 4.29 -16.76
C ASN A 36 0.61 5.65 -17.29
N THR A 37 1.47 6.65 -17.25
CA THR A 37 1.15 8.01 -17.68
C THR A 37 1.61 8.30 -19.12
N ARG A 38 1.04 9.36 -19.75
CA ARG A 38 1.48 9.86 -21.05
C ARG A 38 2.93 10.30 -21.00
N ILE A 39 3.59 10.15 -22.15
CA ILE A 39 4.98 10.60 -22.34
C ILE A 39 4.95 12.02 -22.89
N TRP A 40 5.40 12.95 -22.07
CA TRP A 40 5.56 14.34 -22.46
C TRP A 40 7.05 14.67 -22.59
N SER A 41 7.44 15.37 -23.65
CA SER A 41 8.83 15.78 -23.91
C SER A 41 8.93 17.24 -24.32
N GLY A 42 10.12 17.84 -24.16
CA GLY A 42 10.39 19.22 -24.52
C GLY A 42 9.55 20.24 -23.75
N ARG A 43 9.09 21.29 -24.42
CA ARG A 43 8.29 22.38 -23.82
C ARG A 43 6.95 21.90 -23.24
N GLN A 44 6.32 20.91 -23.88
CA GLN A 44 5.03 20.38 -23.42
C GLN A 44 5.18 19.67 -22.06
N ALA A 45 6.27 18.94 -21.84
CA ALA A 45 6.57 18.33 -20.53
C ALA A 45 6.62 19.37 -19.42
N VAL A 46 7.25 20.54 -19.68
CA VAL A 46 7.34 21.63 -18.70
C VAL A 46 5.94 22.20 -18.40
N VAL A 47 5.13 22.45 -19.41
CA VAL A 47 3.76 22.97 -19.22
C VAL A 47 2.90 22.01 -18.40
N ILE A 48 2.92 20.73 -18.74
CA ILE A 48 2.15 19.70 -18.00
C ILE A 48 2.65 19.58 -16.57
N LYS A 49 3.97 19.61 -16.37
CA LYS A 49 4.59 19.57 -15.05
C LYS A 49 4.16 20.74 -14.16
N VAL A 50 4.17 21.95 -14.72
CA VAL A 50 3.72 23.17 -14.02
C VAL A 50 2.23 23.08 -13.71
N PHE A 51 1.41 22.59 -14.65
CA PHE A 51 -0.02 22.36 -14.43
C PHE A 51 -0.27 21.37 -13.29
N MET A 52 0.45 20.24 -13.25
CA MET A 52 0.31 19.23 -12.20
C MET A 52 0.79 19.76 -10.85
N ALA A 53 1.89 20.53 -10.82
CA ALA A 53 2.35 21.17 -9.60
C ALA A 53 1.33 22.21 -9.08
N ALA A 54 0.76 23.01 -9.98
CA ALA A 54 -0.33 23.95 -9.63
C ALA A 54 -1.57 23.24 -9.13
N PHE A 55 -1.93 22.09 -9.71
CA PHE A 55 -3.03 21.25 -9.24
C PHE A 55 -2.74 20.71 -7.82
N ALA A 56 -1.51 20.22 -7.54
CA ALA A 56 -1.16 19.78 -6.19
C ALA A 56 -1.26 20.92 -5.18
N LEU A 57 -0.76 22.13 -5.52
CA LEU A 57 -0.90 23.31 -4.68
C LEU A 57 -2.37 23.69 -4.46
N LEU A 58 -3.19 23.62 -5.51
CA LEU A 58 -4.63 23.84 -5.39
C LEU A 58 -5.26 22.84 -4.41
N CYS A 59 -4.92 21.55 -4.49
CA CYS A 59 -5.38 20.55 -3.53
C CYS A 59 -4.98 20.89 -2.09
N ILE A 60 -3.72 21.29 -1.87
CA ILE A 60 -3.24 21.74 -0.55
C ILE A 60 -4.06 22.93 -0.06
N CYS A 61 -4.24 23.97 -0.89
CA CYS A 61 -5.00 25.16 -0.54
C CYS A 61 -6.47 24.83 -0.26
N MET A 62 -7.10 24.04 -1.10
CA MET A 62 -8.51 23.62 -0.90
C MET A 62 -8.68 22.84 0.41
N THR A 63 -7.75 21.95 0.74
CA THR A 63 -7.82 21.14 1.95
C THR A 63 -7.63 21.98 3.23
N LEU A 64 -6.70 22.95 3.19
CA LEU A 64 -6.34 23.73 4.39
C LEU A 64 -7.27 24.93 4.63
N PHE A 65 -7.78 25.55 3.58
CA PHE A 65 -8.45 26.87 3.68
C PHE A 65 -9.90 26.84 3.23
N SER A 66 -10.40 25.80 2.55
CA SER A 66 -11.79 25.76 2.10
C SER A 66 -12.74 25.45 3.25
N THR A 67 -13.67 26.35 3.51
CA THR A 67 -14.78 26.20 4.47
C THR A 67 -16.10 25.84 3.79
N ALA A 68 -16.11 25.64 2.46
CA ALA A 68 -17.30 25.29 1.70
C ALA A 68 -17.89 23.94 2.17
N MET A 69 -19.20 23.78 1.97
CA MET A 69 -19.90 22.53 2.29
C MET A 69 -19.33 21.34 1.48
N PRO A 70 -19.36 20.12 2.03
CA PRO A 70 -18.88 18.91 1.32
C PRO A 70 -19.48 18.75 -0.06
N GLU A 71 -20.76 19.04 -0.23
CA GLU A 71 -21.52 18.92 -1.48
C GLU A 71 -21.06 19.91 -2.57
N ILE A 72 -20.29 20.94 -2.21
CA ILE A 72 -19.68 21.89 -3.15
C ILE A 72 -18.21 21.52 -3.42
N ARG A 73 -17.46 21.31 -2.33
CA ARG A 73 -16.00 21.10 -2.44
C ARG A 73 -15.62 19.75 -3.02
N LEU A 74 -16.38 18.67 -2.70
CA LEU A 74 -16.05 17.34 -3.17
C LEU A 74 -16.31 17.16 -4.68
N PRO A 75 -17.47 17.59 -5.25
CA PRO A 75 -17.62 17.58 -6.70
C PRO A 75 -16.64 18.53 -7.39
N GLY A 76 -16.34 19.70 -6.83
CA GLY A 76 -15.33 20.60 -7.36
C GLY A 76 -13.95 19.95 -7.43
N PHE A 77 -13.53 19.27 -6.37
CA PHE A 77 -12.30 18.49 -6.35
C PHE A 77 -12.30 17.39 -7.43
N MET A 78 -13.41 16.63 -7.56
CA MET A 78 -13.54 15.59 -8.57
C MET A 78 -13.48 16.16 -9.99
N GLY A 79 -14.01 17.36 -10.24
CA GLY A 79 -13.87 18.05 -11.52
C GLY A 79 -12.41 18.28 -11.90
N PHE A 80 -11.58 18.76 -10.96
CA PHE A 80 -10.13 18.90 -11.20
C PHE A 80 -9.42 17.55 -11.35
N ILE A 81 -9.81 16.52 -10.59
CA ILE A 81 -9.29 15.14 -10.74
C ILE A 81 -9.56 14.62 -12.16
N VAL A 82 -10.75 14.82 -12.70
CA VAL A 82 -11.10 14.39 -14.05
C VAL A 82 -10.28 15.14 -15.10
N LEU A 83 -10.11 16.47 -14.97
CA LEU A 83 -9.23 17.25 -15.85
C LEU A 83 -7.80 16.70 -15.86
N ALA A 84 -7.18 16.60 -14.68
CA ALA A 84 -5.81 16.13 -14.54
C ALA A 84 -5.67 14.64 -14.94
N GLY A 85 -6.69 13.84 -14.71
CA GLY A 85 -6.70 12.41 -15.02
C GLY A 85 -6.66 12.14 -16.53
N PHE A 86 -7.55 12.71 -17.32
CA PHE A 86 -7.52 12.53 -18.78
C PHE A 86 -6.29 13.16 -19.45
N LEU A 87 -5.73 14.20 -18.85
CA LEU A 87 -4.49 14.80 -19.32
C LEU A 87 -3.30 13.83 -19.15
N ASN A 88 -3.26 13.06 -18.07
CA ASN A 88 -2.13 12.21 -17.76
C ASN A 88 -2.30 10.75 -18.21
N PHE A 89 -3.50 10.17 -18.14
CA PHE A 89 -3.72 8.74 -18.39
C PHE A 89 -4.24 8.49 -19.81
N PRO A 90 -3.47 7.75 -20.66
CA PRO A 90 -3.88 7.44 -22.04
C PRO A 90 -4.97 6.36 -22.06
N ALA A 91 -5.75 6.33 -23.15
CA ALA A 91 -6.80 5.33 -23.36
C ALA A 91 -6.25 3.90 -23.55
N SER A 92 -5.05 3.76 -24.14
CA SER A 92 -4.37 2.48 -24.40
C SER A 92 -2.92 2.54 -23.93
N LYS A 93 -2.44 1.42 -23.36
CA LYS A 93 -1.06 1.26 -22.87
C LYS A 93 -0.05 1.05 -24.03
N HIS A 94 -0.50 0.45 -25.13
CA HIS A 94 0.37 -0.02 -26.22
C HIS A 94 0.67 1.01 -27.31
N HIS A 95 -0.11 2.10 -27.39
CA HIS A 95 0.00 3.09 -28.47
C HIS A 95 0.10 4.51 -27.91
N VAL A 96 1.06 4.73 -27.00
CA VAL A 96 1.31 6.06 -26.44
C VAL A 96 2.25 6.83 -27.36
N LYS A 97 1.69 7.72 -28.19
CA LYS A 97 2.51 8.66 -28.97
C LYS A 97 3.00 9.78 -28.04
N PRO A 98 4.30 10.12 -28.06
CA PRO A 98 4.82 11.26 -27.28
C PRO A 98 4.11 12.55 -27.70
N ASN A 99 3.86 13.43 -26.74
CA ASN A 99 3.29 14.76 -26.98
C ASN A 99 1.95 14.80 -27.71
N TYR A 100 1.13 13.73 -27.60
CA TYR A 100 -0.15 13.66 -28.30
C TYR A 100 -1.31 13.53 -27.34
N LEU A 101 -2.28 14.46 -27.42
CA LEU A 101 -3.57 14.40 -26.74
C LEU A 101 -4.68 14.21 -27.76
N PRO A 102 -5.34 13.04 -27.83
CA PRO A 102 -6.43 12.79 -28.78
C PRO A 102 -7.62 13.70 -28.50
N TRP A 103 -8.34 14.09 -29.56
CA TRP A 103 -9.50 14.97 -29.46
C TRP A 103 -10.63 14.40 -28.59
N TYR A 104 -10.83 13.08 -28.60
CA TYR A 104 -11.82 12.40 -27.75
C TYR A 104 -11.46 12.49 -26.26
N ASP A 105 -10.18 12.55 -25.90
CA ASP A 105 -9.75 12.74 -24.51
C ASP A 105 -10.01 14.18 -24.05
N ILE A 106 -9.85 15.17 -24.94
CA ILE A 106 -10.24 16.56 -24.65
C ILE A 106 -11.75 16.63 -24.43
N LEU A 107 -12.53 15.95 -25.25
CA LEU A 107 -13.99 15.91 -25.12
C LEU A 107 -14.41 15.29 -23.77
N LEU A 108 -13.85 14.11 -23.42
CA LEU A 108 -14.14 13.44 -22.16
C LEU A 108 -13.70 14.27 -20.95
N MET A 109 -12.55 14.94 -21.06
CA MET A 109 -12.03 15.85 -20.04
C MET A 109 -12.99 17.03 -19.79
N VAL A 110 -13.46 17.70 -20.83
CA VAL A 110 -14.34 18.88 -20.72
C VAL A 110 -15.74 18.49 -20.25
N ILE A 111 -16.33 17.44 -20.85
CA ILE A 111 -17.67 16.97 -20.50
C ILE A 111 -17.67 16.42 -19.06
N GLY A 112 -16.69 15.56 -18.71
CA GLY A 112 -16.62 14.97 -17.39
C GLY A 112 -16.41 16.00 -16.29
N ALA A 113 -15.43 16.88 -16.45
CA ALA A 113 -15.22 17.97 -15.50
C ALA A 113 -16.44 18.90 -15.43
N GLY A 114 -17.08 19.17 -16.59
CA GLY A 114 -18.32 19.96 -16.66
C GLY A 114 -19.46 19.35 -15.84
N CYS A 115 -19.65 18.03 -15.85
CA CYS A 115 -20.66 17.35 -15.01
C CYS A 115 -20.40 17.56 -13.51
N PHE A 116 -19.15 17.43 -13.09
CA PHE A 116 -18.80 17.61 -11.68
C PHE A 116 -18.85 19.07 -11.24
N PHE A 117 -18.37 20.00 -12.05
CA PHE A 117 -18.50 21.44 -11.75
C PHE A 117 -19.95 21.89 -11.79
N TYR A 118 -20.77 21.40 -12.72
CA TYR A 118 -22.22 21.66 -12.71
C TYR A 118 -22.84 21.22 -11.39
N PHE A 119 -22.49 20.03 -10.89
CA PHE A 119 -22.96 19.59 -9.59
C PHE A 119 -22.45 20.54 -8.47
N ALA A 120 -21.18 20.91 -8.45
CA ALA A 120 -20.62 21.79 -7.45
C ALA A 120 -21.34 23.17 -7.38
N PHE A 121 -21.60 23.78 -8.55
CA PHE A 121 -22.28 25.06 -8.62
C PHE A 121 -23.78 24.98 -8.31
N ASN A 122 -24.41 23.84 -8.58
CA ASN A 122 -25.84 23.63 -8.32
C ASN A 122 -26.11 22.74 -7.09
N ALA A 123 -25.15 22.53 -6.21
CA ALA A 123 -25.26 21.63 -5.06
C ALA A 123 -26.47 21.96 -4.17
N MET A 124 -26.69 23.22 -3.87
CA MET A 124 -27.85 23.67 -3.07
C MET A 124 -29.19 23.40 -3.74
N THR A 125 -29.24 23.50 -5.06
CA THR A 125 -30.44 23.16 -5.85
C THR A 125 -30.68 21.64 -5.82
N MET A 126 -29.61 20.82 -5.94
CA MET A 126 -29.72 19.36 -5.85
C MET A 126 -30.22 18.90 -4.49
N ILE A 127 -29.72 19.49 -3.42
CA ILE A 127 -30.19 19.21 -2.04
C ILE A 127 -31.69 19.55 -1.89
N LYS A 128 -32.13 20.71 -2.41
CA LYS A 128 -33.54 21.13 -2.32
C LYS A 128 -34.45 20.24 -3.16
N LEU A 129 -34.03 19.85 -4.34
CA LEU A 129 -34.82 18.99 -5.23
C LEU A 129 -34.93 17.55 -4.70
N ALA A 130 -33.96 17.08 -3.97
CA ALA A 130 -33.86 15.71 -3.46
C ALA A 130 -34.18 14.69 -4.58
N THR A 131 -35.10 13.77 -4.37
CA THR A 131 -35.49 12.76 -5.37
C THR A 131 -36.29 13.33 -6.56
N ARG A 132 -36.65 14.63 -6.56
CA ARG A 132 -37.40 15.29 -7.62
C ARG A 132 -36.52 15.91 -8.70
N ILE A 133 -35.32 15.33 -8.94
CA ILE A 133 -34.41 15.79 -10.00
C ILE A 133 -35.06 15.74 -11.38
N GLN A 134 -34.72 16.71 -12.23
CA GLN A 134 -35.23 16.82 -13.61
C GLN A 134 -34.46 15.88 -14.54
N PRO A 135 -34.99 15.56 -15.75
CA PRO A 135 -34.31 14.69 -16.70
C PRO A 135 -32.89 15.13 -17.07
N ILE A 136 -32.64 16.44 -17.13
CA ILE A 136 -31.31 16.98 -17.43
C ILE A 136 -30.28 16.57 -16.35
N HIS A 137 -30.66 16.54 -15.08
CA HIS A 137 -29.79 16.12 -14.00
C HIS A 137 -29.50 14.61 -14.07
N VAL A 138 -30.48 13.80 -14.51
CA VAL A 138 -30.26 12.37 -14.75
C VAL A 138 -29.22 12.16 -15.84
N VAL A 139 -29.33 12.88 -16.96
CA VAL A 139 -28.36 12.80 -18.07
C VAL A 139 -26.95 13.21 -17.59
N ILE A 140 -26.83 14.33 -16.87
CA ILE A 140 -25.55 14.81 -16.33
C ILE A 140 -24.94 13.77 -15.38
N GLY A 141 -25.73 13.16 -14.49
CA GLY A 141 -25.27 12.14 -13.56
C GLY A 141 -24.83 10.86 -14.28
N VAL A 142 -25.56 10.39 -15.28
CA VAL A 142 -25.18 9.24 -16.11
C VAL A 142 -23.85 9.51 -16.81
N VAL A 143 -23.73 10.65 -17.50
CA VAL A 143 -22.50 11.03 -18.22
C VAL A 143 -21.34 11.16 -17.25
N GLY A 144 -21.53 11.79 -16.10
CA GLY A 144 -20.49 11.92 -15.05
C GLY A 144 -19.98 10.57 -14.54
N ILE A 145 -20.89 9.61 -14.28
CA ILE A 145 -20.52 8.25 -13.88
C ILE A 145 -19.78 7.52 -15.01
N LEU A 146 -20.25 7.60 -16.25
CA LEU A 146 -19.60 6.94 -17.41
C LEU A 146 -18.19 7.47 -17.65
N VAL A 147 -17.99 8.79 -17.56
CA VAL A 147 -16.67 9.41 -17.68
C VAL A 147 -15.75 8.97 -16.52
N LEU A 148 -16.29 8.88 -15.30
CA LEU A 148 -15.53 8.37 -14.16
C LEU A 148 -15.15 6.90 -14.33
N VAL A 149 -16.04 6.05 -14.84
CA VAL A 149 -15.78 4.64 -15.19
C VAL A 149 -14.66 4.54 -16.23
N GLU A 150 -14.70 5.37 -17.28
CA GLU A 150 -13.64 5.38 -18.29
C GLU A 150 -12.30 5.86 -17.70
N LEU A 151 -12.29 6.87 -16.88
CA LEU A 151 -11.07 7.31 -16.19
C LEU A 151 -10.52 6.23 -15.25
N CYS A 152 -11.39 5.56 -14.50
CA CYS A 152 -11.02 4.44 -13.62
C CYS A 152 -10.44 3.27 -14.45
N ARG A 153 -10.98 2.94 -15.60
CA ARG A 153 -10.43 1.94 -16.51
C ARG A 153 -8.97 2.23 -16.87
N ARG A 154 -8.64 3.51 -17.05
CA ARG A 154 -7.30 3.96 -17.45
C ARG A 154 -6.29 3.93 -16.33
N CYS A 155 -6.63 4.47 -15.16
CA CYS A 155 -5.69 4.67 -14.06
C CYS A 155 -5.73 3.57 -12.98
N VAL A 156 -6.91 2.96 -12.72
CA VAL A 156 -7.07 1.91 -11.70
C VAL A 156 -7.17 0.52 -12.33
N GLY A 157 -8.04 0.34 -13.33
CA GLY A 157 -8.15 -0.85 -14.13
C GLY A 157 -9.48 -1.60 -14.03
N LEU A 158 -9.54 -2.78 -14.64
CA LEU A 158 -10.76 -3.54 -14.83
C LEU A 158 -11.37 -4.19 -13.58
N PRO A 159 -10.61 -4.73 -12.61
CA PRO A 159 -11.20 -5.49 -11.50
C PRO A 159 -12.26 -4.71 -10.72
N ILE A 160 -11.96 -3.49 -10.32
CA ILE A 160 -12.92 -2.64 -9.60
C ILE A 160 -14.16 -2.30 -10.46
N LEU A 161 -13.98 -2.16 -11.77
CA LEU A 161 -15.08 -1.88 -12.70
C LEU A 161 -16.01 -3.07 -12.88
N VAL A 162 -15.49 -4.30 -12.87
CA VAL A 162 -16.30 -5.50 -12.90
C VAL A 162 -17.18 -5.58 -11.66
N VAL A 163 -16.59 -5.36 -10.47
CA VAL A 163 -17.34 -5.34 -9.20
C VAL A 163 -18.40 -4.23 -9.21
N ALA A 164 -18.03 -3.00 -9.60
CA ALA A 164 -18.95 -1.87 -9.65
C ALA A 164 -20.07 -2.12 -10.69
N GLY A 165 -19.74 -2.64 -11.86
CA GLY A 165 -20.70 -2.96 -12.92
C GLY A 165 -21.73 -4.01 -12.47
N LEU A 166 -21.27 -5.11 -11.87
CA LEU A 166 -22.16 -6.13 -11.33
C LEU A 166 -23.10 -5.58 -10.26
N LEU A 167 -22.59 -4.72 -9.36
CA LEU A 167 -23.40 -4.11 -8.32
C LEU A 167 -24.37 -3.07 -8.84
N ILE A 168 -24.02 -2.31 -9.88
CA ILE A 168 -24.94 -1.38 -10.54
C ILE A 168 -26.08 -2.16 -11.21
N VAL A 169 -25.75 -3.24 -11.95
CA VAL A 169 -26.77 -4.11 -12.58
C VAL A 169 -27.68 -4.71 -11.50
N TYR A 170 -27.11 -5.20 -10.41
CA TYR A 170 -27.89 -5.72 -9.29
C TYR A 170 -28.78 -4.65 -8.63
N ALA A 171 -28.29 -3.42 -8.50
CA ALA A 171 -29.09 -2.30 -7.99
C ALA A 171 -30.29 -1.97 -8.89
N PHE A 172 -30.09 -2.03 -10.22
CA PHE A 172 -31.19 -1.89 -11.18
C PHE A 172 -32.20 -3.04 -11.05
N TYR A 173 -31.73 -4.27 -11.03
CA TYR A 173 -32.59 -5.44 -10.85
C TYR A 173 -33.42 -5.34 -9.56
N ASN A 174 -32.79 -4.98 -8.46
CA ASN A 174 -33.46 -4.78 -7.16
C ASN A 174 -34.52 -3.68 -7.20
N GLN A 175 -34.22 -2.53 -7.81
CA GLN A 175 -35.21 -1.44 -7.95
C GLN A 175 -36.37 -1.81 -8.86
N LEU A 176 -36.14 -2.55 -9.94
CA LEU A 176 -37.19 -2.99 -10.85
C LEU A 176 -38.12 -4.05 -10.21
N SER A 177 -37.60 -4.88 -9.30
CA SER A 177 -38.40 -5.86 -8.58
C SER A 177 -39.48 -5.26 -7.67
N TYR A 178 -39.36 -3.97 -7.31
CA TYR A 178 -40.38 -3.20 -6.57
C TYR A 178 -41.44 -2.54 -7.48
N ASN A 179 -41.66 -3.03 -8.69
CA ASN A 179 -42.63 -2.50 -9.67
C ASN A 179 -42.41 -1.02 -10.05
N THR A 180 -41.17 -0.55 -10.03
CA THR A 180 -40.82 0.78 -10.52
C THR A 180 -40.58 0.77 -12.01
N SER A 181 -40.95 1.84 -12.74
CA SER A 181 -40.57 1.98 -14.14
C SER A 181 -39.06 2.10 -14.29
N PHE A 182 -38.52 1.65 -15.45
CA PHE A 182 -37.07 1.74 -15.72
C PHE A 182 -36.51 3.17 -15.52
N TYR A 183 -37.25 4.18 -15.99
CA TYR A 183 -36.85 5.57 -15.83
C TYR A 183 -36.80 5.98 -14.36
N GLN A 184 -37.77 5.55 -13.55
CA GLN A 184 -37.81 5.87 -12.13
C GLN A 184 -36.66 5.16 -11.38
N ALA A 185 -36.38 3.92 -11.71
CA ALA A 185 -35.23 3.18 -11.19
C ALA A 185 -33.91 3.90 -11.52
N LEU A 186 -33.73 4.28 -12.80
CA LEU A 186 -32.55 5.04 -13.25
C LEU A 186 -32.40 6.35 -12.47
N LYS A 187 -33.47 7.12 -12.38
CA LYS A 187 -33.51 8.39 -11.64
C LYS A 187 -33.09 8.23 -10.19
N ASN A 188 -33.65 7.24 -9.49
CA ASN A 188 -33.34 6.97 -8.08
C ASN A 188 -31.89 6.55 -7.88
N ILE A 189 -31.38 5.65 -8.73
CA ILE A 189 -30.00 5.16 -8.66
C ILE A 189 -29.02 6.30 -8.94
N ILE A 190 -29.23 7.06 -10.03
CA ILE A 190 -28.34 8.19 -10.38
C ILE A 190 -28.37 9.27 -9.30
N TYR A 191 -29.53 9.60 -8.76
CA TYR A 191 -29.60 10.55 -7.66
C TYR A 191 -28.73 10.10 -6.48
N LYS A 192 -28.88 8.84 -6.04
CA LYS A 192 -28.14 8.30 -4.90
C LYS A 192 -26.64 8.16 -5.18
N LEU A 193 -26.27 7.69 -6.36
CA LEU A 193 -24.87 7.42 -6.68
C LEU A 193 -24.08 8.67 -7.05
N PHE A 194 -24.69 9.68 -7.68
CA PHE A 194 -23.98 10.85 -8.17
C PHE A 194 -24.16 12.10 -7.30
N TYR A 195 -25.38 12.36 -6.82
CA TYR A 195 -25.74 13.62 -6.16
C TYR A 195 -25.79 13.54 -4.64
N THR A 196 -25.51 12.39 -4.03
CA THR A 196 -25.52 12.25 -2.57
C THR A 196 -24.19 11.75 -2.01
N THR A 197 -24.01 11.96 -0.71
CA THR A 197 -22.84 11.43 0.04
C THR A 197 -22.82 9.91 0.19
N SER A 198 -23.82 9.21 -0.34
CA SER A 198 -23.85 7.74 -0.38
C SER A 198 -23.22 7.14 -1.64
N GLY A 199 -22.72 7.97 -2.56
CA GLY A 199 -22.17 7.54 -3.84
C GLY A 199 -20.77 8.10 -4.10
N VAL A 200 -20.59 8.70 -5.30
CA VAL A 200 -19.28 9.21 -5.76
C VAL A 200 -18.64 10.16 -4.74
N ILE A 201 -19.41 11.09 -4.17
CA ILE A 201 -18.93 12.05 -3.17
C ILE A 201 -19.07 11.55 -1.72
N GLY A 202 -19.06 10.23 -1.54
CA GLY A 202 -19.18 9.60 -0.22
C GLY A 202 -17.94 9.73 0.65
N THR A 203 -17.98 9.01 1.78
CA THR A 203 -16.89 8.98 2.77
C THR A 203 -15.51 8.76 2.15
N PRO A 204 -15.31 7.84 1.16
CA PRO A 204 -13.98 7.63 0.61
C PRO A 204 -13.38 8.88 -0.06
N ILE A 205 -14.18 9.62 -0.83
CA ILE A 205 -13.74 10.87 -1.46
C ILE A 205 -13.56 11.99 -0.42
N SER A 206 -14.42 12.06 0.58
CA SER A 206 -14.26 13.03 1.66
C SER A 206 -12.94 12.87 2.39
N VAL A 207 -12.56 11.66 2.74
CA VAL A 207 -11.27 11.33 3.39
C VAL A 207 -10.10 11.57 2.44
N CYS A 208 -10.26 11.20 1.15
CA CYS A 208 -9.25 11.45 0.14
C CYS A 208 -8.92 12.94 0.02
N TYR A 209 -9.94 13.78 -0.08
CA TYR A 209 -9.82 15.23 -0.13
C TYR A 209 -9.20 15.81 1.16
N THR A 210 -9.64 15.34 2.32
CA THR A 210 -9.28 15.97 3.62
C THR A 210 -7.88 15.59 4.09
N TYR A 211 -7.44 14.36 3.85
CA TYR A 211 -6.18 13.84 4.41
C TYR A 211 -5.28 13.21 3.36
N ILE A 212 -5.79 12.26 2.56
CA ILE A 212 -4.97 11.35 1.77
C ILE A 212 -4.11 12.09 0.76
N VAL A 213 -4.67 13.09 0.07
CA VAL A 213 -3.93 13.89 -0.92
C VAL A 213 -2.71 14.56 -0.30
N LEU A 214 -2.83 15.14 0.90
CA LEU A 214 -1.70 15.78 1.60
C LEU A 214 -0.63 14.76 1.98
N PHE A 215 -1.02 13.57 2.43
CA PHE A 215 -0.07 12.51 2.79
C PHE A 215 0.64 11.91 1.57
N ILE A 216 -0.06 11.79 0.43
CA ILE A 216 0.57 11.38 -0.84
C ILE A 216 1.61 12.42 -1.29
N ILE A 217 1.25 13.70 -1.23
CA ILE A 217 2.19 14.80 -1.54
C ILE A 217 3.37 14.77 -0.56
N PHE A 218 3.13 14.62 0.74
CA PHE A 218 4.18 14.47 1.76
C PHE A 218 5.12 13.30 1.45
N GLY A 219 4.58 12.13 1.11
CA GLY A 219 5.35 10.95 0.71
C GLY A 219 6.25 11.25 -0.49
N ALA A 220 5.73 11.91 -1.53
CA ALA A 220 6.48 12.30 -2.71
C ALA A 220 7.62 13.30 -2.40
N PHE A 221 7.42 14.23 -1.46
CA PHE A 221 8.50 15.10 -0.97
C PHE A 221 9.55 14.31 -0.19
N LEU A 222 9.11 13.46 0.72
CA LEU A 222 10.01 12.70 1.58
C LEU A 222 10.90 11.73 0.78
N GLU A 223 10.35 11.07 -0.23
CA GLU A 223 11.09 10.18 -1.12
C GLU A 223 12.26 10.91 -1.82
N ARG A 224 12.06 12.16 -2.25
CA ARG A 224 13.08 12.96 -2.92
C ARG A 224 14.12 13.59 -1.99
N THR A 225 13.94 13.54 -0.67
CA THR A 225 14.97 13.99 0.30
C THR A 225 16.16 13.03 0.36
N GLY A 226 16.06 11.82 -0.22
CA GLY A 226 17.10 10.79 -0.13
C GLY A 226 16.92 9.85 1.07
N ILE A 227 15.78 9.90 1.76
CA ILE A 227 15.49 9.07 2.94
C ILE A 227 15.55 7.57 2.62
N ALA A 228 15.17 7.15 1.41
CA ALA A 228 15.22 5.74 1.00
C ALA A 228 16.64 5.18 1.06
N ASN A 229 17.63 5.91 0.55
CA ASN A 229 19.04 5.53 0.64
C ASN A 229 19.54 5.45 2.08
N PHE A 230 19.07 6.37 2.93
CA PHE A 230 19.36 6.32 4.37
C PHE A 230 18.78 5.07 5.01
N PHE A 231 17.52 4.69 4.71
CA PHE A 231 16.88 3.50 5.24
C PHE A 231 17.57 2.20 4.80
N ILE A 232 17.97 2.11 3.52
CA ILE A 232 18.74 0.96 3.01
C ILE A 232 20.10 0.87 3.72
N SER A 233 20.79 2.00 3.89
CA SER A 233 22.08 2.05 4.58
C SER A 233 21.96 1.70 6.07
N PHE A 234 20.91 2.16 6.72
CA PHE A 234 20.59 1.84 8.10
C PHE A 234 20.29 0.34 8.28
N ALA A 235 19.41 -0.22 7.44
CA ALA A 235 19.09 -1.65 7.44
C ALA A 235 20.34 -2.51 7.19
N ASN A 236 21.20 -2.06 6.27
CA ASN A 236 22.45 -2.74 5.93
C ASN A 236 23.41 -2.77 7.13
N ARG A 237 23.54 -1.66 7.85
CA ARG A 237 24.35 -1.62 9.08
C ARG A 237 23.79 -2.50 10.19
N LEU A 238 22.46 -2.56 10.32
CA LEU A 238 21.79 -3.27 11.40
C LEU A 238 21.88 -4.80 11.23
N THR A 239 21.66 -5.32 10.03
CA THR A 239 21.49 -6.76 9.78
C THR A 239 22.37 -7.35 8.68
N GLY A 240 23.05 -6.52 7.88
CA GLY A 240 23.81 -6.96 6.72
C GLY A 240 24.94 -7.98 7.04
N TRP A 241 25.53 -7.88 8.23
CA TRP A 241 26.61 -8.78 8.71
C TRP A 241 26.11 -10.19 9.07
N SER A 242 24.81 -10.35 9.33
CA SER A 242 24.26 -11.63 9.81
C SER A 242 24.06 -12.62 8.67
N SER A 243 23.92 -13.92 8.99
CA SER A 243 23.60 -14.95 8.00
C SER A 243 22.35 -14.54 7.19
N GLY A 244 22.46 -14.54 5.86
CA GLY A 244 21.41 -14.05 4.98
C GLY A 244 21.19 -12.54 5.03
N GLY A 245 22.22 -11.78 5.40
CA GLY A 245 22.17 -10.32 5.57
C GLY A 245 21.42 -9.57 4.48
N PRO A 246 21.71 -9.74 3.18
CA PRO A 246 21.03 -9.03 2.11
C PRO A 246 19.49 -9.17 2.11
N ALA A 247 18.97 -10.36 2.39
CA ALA A 247 17.52 -10.54 2.45
C ALA A 247 16.90 -9.93 3.71
N LYS A 248 17.61 -9.94 4.84
CA LYS A 248 17.17 -9.22 6.06
C LYS A 248 17.21 -7.70 5.88
N VAL A 249 18.21 -7.21 5.15
CA VAL A 249 18.29 -5.80 4.73
C VAL A 249 17.06 -5.44 3.89
N ALA A 250 16.70 -6.27 2.92
CA ALA A 250 15.49 -6.09 2.12
C ALA A 250 14.24 -5.98 3.01
N VAL A 251 14.05 -6.89 3.97
CA VAL A 251 12.90 -6.87 4.88
C VAL A 251 12.81 -5.56 5.66
N ILE A 252 13.91 -5.11 6.27
CA ILE A 252 13.92 -3.90 7.10
C ILE A 252 13.81 -2.64 6.24
N SER A 253 14.57 -2.55 5.13
CA SER A 253 14.51 -1.37 4.26
C SER A 253 13.14 -1.20 3.62
N SER A 254 12.51 -2.30 3.17
CA SER A 254 11.16 -2.26 2.59
C SER A 254 10.09 -1.95 3.63
N ALA A 255 10.26 -2.38 4.89
CA ALA A 255 9.39 -1.94 5.99
C ALA A 255 9.45 -0.42 6.17
N LEU A 256 10.67 0.13 6.23
CA LEU A 256 10.90 1.56 6.45
C LEU A 256 10.49 2.42 5.22
N CYS A 257 10.75 1.97 4.00
CA CYS A 257 10.34 2.67 2.79
C CYS A 257 8.83 2.54 2.56
N GLY A 258 8.28 1.34 2.78
CA GLY A 258 6.86 1.03 2.58
C GLY A 258 5.93 1.81 3.50
N MET A 259 6.36 2.10 4.75
CA MET A 259 5.59 2.95 5.66
C MET A 259 5.40 4.38 5.14
N VAL A 260 6.22 4.83 4.18
CA VAL A 260 6.16 6.16 3.56
C VAL A 260 5.41 6.11 2.23
N SER A 261 5.72 5.13 1.36
CA SER A 261 5.15 5.04 0.01
C SER A 261 3.68 4.60 -0.01
N GLY A 262 3.29 3.70 0.91
CA GLY A 262 1.93 3.16 0.98
C GLY A 262 1.50 2.30 -0.21
N SER A 263 2.41 1.98 -1.15
CA SER A 263 2.17 1.14 -2.32
C SER A 263 3.06 -0.10 -2.27
N SER A 264 2.45 -1.30 -2.33
CA SER A 264 3.19 -2.57 -2.36
C SER A 264 4.03 -2.71 -3.63
N VAL A 265 3.45 -2.39 -4.79
CA VAL A 265 4.14 -2.51 -6.09
C VAL A 265 5.22 -1.44 -6.23
N GLY A 266 4.88 -0.17 -5.93
CA GLY A 266 5.84 0.94 -5.98
C GLY A 266 7.05 0.70 -5.08
N ASN A 267 6.82 0.25 -3.84
CA ASN A 267 7.90 -0.08 -2.91
C ASN A 267 8.74 -1.28 -3.39
N THR A 268 8.09 -2.36 -3.91
CA THR A 268 8.79 -3.52 -4.48
C THR A 268 9.73 -3.11 -5.61
N VAL A 269 9.34 -2.17 -6.45
CA VAL A 269 10.19 -1.72 -7.55
C VAL A 269 11.30 -0.80 -7.06
N THR A 270 10.98 0.16 -6.19
CA THR A 270 11.95 1.14 -5.69
C THR A 270 13.07 0.47 -4.88
N THR A 271 12.72 -0.29 -3.84
CA THR A 271 13.71 -0.97 -2.98
C THR A 271 14.28 -2.22 -3.64
N GLY A 272 13.45 -2.97 -4.37
CA GLY A 272 13.83 -4.21 -5.04
C GLY A 272 14.83 -4.04 -6.17
N SER A 273 14.89 -2.86 -6.81
CA SER A 273 15.93 -2.56 -7.80
C SER A 273 17.36 -2.68 -7.23
N PHE A 274 17.52 -2.45 -5.92
CA PHE A 274 18.79 -2.60 -5.20
C PHE A 274 18.90 -3.94 -4.45
N THR A 275 17.86 -4.32 -3.73
CA THR A 275 17.90 -5.46 -2.81
C THR A 275 17.84 -6.80 -3.53
N ILE A 276 17.06 -6.93 -4.61
CA ILE A 276 16.93 -8.19 -5.36
C ILE A 276 18.27 -8.58 -6.02
N PRO A 277 18.99 -7.70 -6.76
CA PRO A 277 20.32 -8.01 -7.26
C PRO A 277 21.32 -8.37 -6.16
N MET A 278 21.26 -7.69 -5.01
CA MET A 278 22.12 -7.97 -3.86
C MET A 278 21.86 -9.36 -3.28
N MET A 279 20.60 -9.78 -3.14
CA MET A 279 20.20 -11.12 -2.70
C MET A 279 20.66 -12.20 -3.69
N LYS A 280 20.51 -11.98 -5.00
CA LYS A 280 20.95 -12.91 -6.03
C LYS A 280 22.47 -13.11 -6.02
N LYS A 281 23.25 -12.03 -5.88
CA LYS A 281 24.71 -12.09 -5.76
C LYS A 281 25.18 -12.90 -4.54
N THR A 282 24.39 -12.97 -3.47
CA THR A 282 24.70 -13.75 -2.27
C THR A 282 24.26 -15.21 -2.35
N GLY A 283 23.60 -15.65 -3.42
CA GLY A 283 23.24 -17.04 -3.67
C GLY A 283 21.77 -17.40 -3.40
N TYR A 284 20.90 -16.42 -3.17
CA TYR A 284 19.47 -16.68 -3.14
C TYR A 284 18.91 -16.95 -4.54
N LYS A 285 17.95 -17.87 -4.63
CA LYS A 285 17.23 -18.12 -5.89
C LYS A 285 16.47 -16.86 -6.33
N PRO A 286 16.42 -16.57 -7.64
CA PRO A 286 15.74 -15.39 -8.16
C PRO A 286 14.26 -15.28 -7.71
N GLU A 287 13.53 -16.42 -7.74
CA GLU A 287 12.13 -16.45 -7.31
C GLU A 287 11.96 -16.12 -5.81
N PHE A 288 12.92 -16.56 -5.00
CA PHE A 288 12.89 -16.27 -3.56
C PHE A 288 13.27 -14.81 -3.29
N ALA A 289 14.27 -14.26 -3.99
CA ALA A 289 14.67 -12.86 -3.84
C ALA A 289 13.53 -11.90 -4.21
N GLY A 290 12.85 -12.13 -5.34
CA GLY A 290 11.66 -11.37 -5.71
C GLY A 290 10.50 -11.52 -4.72
N ALA A 291 10.34 -12.71 -4.15
CA ALA A 291 9.30 -12.99 -3.15
C ALA A 291 9.55 -12.29 -1.80
N VAL A 292 10.80 -12.26 -1.31
CA VAL A 292 11.16 -11.54 -0.08
C VAL A 292 10.83 -10.06 -0.20
N GLU A 293 11.22 -9.46 -1.31
CA GLU A 293 10.98 -8.04 -1.55
C GLU A 293 9.48 -7.73 -1.64
N ALA A 294 8.73 -8.53 -2.41
CA ALA A 294 7.28 -8.34 -2.55
C ALA A 294 6.54 -8.50 -1.22
N ALA A 295 6.88 -9.53 -0.43
CA ALA A 295 6.28 -9.77 0.88
C ALA A 295 6.60 -8.60 1.85
N ALA A 296 7.86 -8.17 1.92
CA ALA A 296 8.27 -7.07 2.77
C ALA A 296 7.62 -5.74 2.37
N SER A 297 7.56 -5.45 1.06
CA SER A 297 6.93 -4.24 0.52
C SER A 297 5.43 -4.18 0.80
N THR A 298 4.74 -5.32 0.71
CA THR A 298 3.31 -5.41 1.05
C THR A 298 3.06 -5.11 2.52
N GLY A 299 3.93 -5.60 3.42
CA GLY A 299 3.87 -5.29 4.84
C GLY A 299 4.09 -3.82 5.18
N GLY A 300 4.77 -3.06 4.32
CA GLY A 300 4.94 -1.62 4.49
C GLY A 300 3.63 -0.86 4.63
N GLN A 301 2.55 -1.34 4.00
CA GLN A 301 1.22 -0.72 4.08
C GLN A 301 0.54 -0.85 5.45
N ILE A 302 0.97 -1.79 6.28
CA ILE A 302 0.48 -1.93 7.67
C ILE A 302 1.46 -1.38 8.70
N MET A 303 2.63 -0.91 8.26
CA MET A 303 3.67 -0.40 9.17
C MET A 303 3.41 1.07 9.51
N PRO A 304 3.17 1.41 10.81
CA PRO A 304 3.09 2.81 11.24
C PRO A 304 4.40 3.56 10.95
N PRO A 305 4.37 4.89 10.77
CA PRO A 305 3.29 5.82 11.12
C PRO A 305 2.31 6.18 10.00
N ILE A 306 2.58 5.93 8.70
CA ILE A 306 1.69 6.41 7.64
C ILE A 306 0.73 5.30 7.17
N MET A 307 1.18 4.04 7.06
CA MET A 307 0.34 2.86 6.79
C MET A 307 -0.43 2.91 5.45
N GLY A 308 -0.03 3.77 4.53
CA GLY A 308 -0.80 4.00 3.31
C GLY A 308 -2.16 4.68 3.52
N ALA A 309 -2.83 4.99 2.41
CA ALA A 309 -4.09 5.77 2.41
C ALA A 309 -5.27 5.06 3.08
N ALA A 310 -5.29 3.73 3.08
CA ALA A 310 -6.40 2.92 3.62
C ALA A 310 -6.56 3.08 5.15
N ALA A 311 -5.47 3.32 5.89
CA ALA A 311 -5.55 3.49 7.34
C ALA A 311 -6.25 4.77 7.78
N PHE A 312 -6.21 5.83 6.95
CA PHE A 312 -6.98 7.05 7.19
C PHE A 312 -8.48 6.80 7.02
N LEU A 313 -8.84 6.01 6.00
CA LEU A 313 -10.23 5.56 5.83
C LEU A 313 -10.67 4.69 6.99
N MET A 314 -9.80 3.82 7.49
CA MET A 314 -10.08 2.99 8.66
C MET A 314 -10.41 3.85 9.88
N ALA A 315 -9.63 4.89 10.14
CA ALA A 315 -9.89 5.82 11.25
C ALA A 315 -11.28 6.47 11.14
N GLU A 316 -11.68 6.88 9.94
CA GLU A 316 -13.00 7.47 9.67
C GLU A 316 -14.13 6.45 9.83
N TYR A 317 -14.00 5.24 9.25
CA TYR A 317 -15.04 4.19 9.36
C TYR A 317 -15.23 3.70 10.80
N ILE A 318 -14.15 3.62 11.58
CA ILE A 318 -14.21 3.20 12.98
C ILE A 318 -14.62 4.37 13.91
N GLY A 319 -14.42 5.62 13.46
CA GLY A 319 -14.71 6.82 14.27
C GLY A 319 -13.70 7.09 15.39
N ILE A 320 -12.43 6.69 15.20
CA ILE A 320 -11.34 6.94 16.15
C ILE A 320 -10.22 7.78 15.54
N PRO A 321 -9.48 8.57 16.36
CA PRO A 321 -8.33 9.30 15.85
C PRO A 321 -7.29 8.39 15.20
N TYR A 322 -6.71 8.83 14.07
CA TYR A 322 -5.69 8.08 13.33
C TYR A 322 -4.51 7.63 14.20
N ALA A 323 -4.06 8.48 15.14
CA ALA A 323 -2.99 8.11 16.06
C ALA A 323 -3.30 6.82 16.85
N LYS A 324 -4.57 6.63 17.24
CA LYS A 324 -5.01 5.39 17.92
C LYS A 324 -4.97 4.20 16.97
N VAL A 325 -5.36 4.36 15.69
CA VAL A 325 -5.24 3.31 14.69
C VAL A 325 -3.77 2.93 14.49
N ALA A 326 -2.88 3.91 14.35
CA ALA A 326 -1.45 3.68 14.20
C ALA A 326 -0.84 2.91 15.38
N VAL A 327 -1.18 3.28 16.62
CA VAL A 327 -0.71 2.56 17.83
C VAL A 327 -1.20 1.11 17.82
N LYS A 328 -2.46 0.87 17.47
CA LYS A 328 -3.05 -0.48 17.40
C LYS A 328 -2.39 -1.36 16.33
N ALA A 329 -1.86 -0.78 15.27
CA ALA A 329 -1.17 -1.49 14.20
C ALA A 329 0.26 -1.95 14.57
N ILE A 330 0.89 -1.38 15.61
CA ILE A 330 2.32 -1.63 15.92
C ILE A 330 2.60 -3.11 16.13
N LEU A 331 1.90 -3.76 17.06
CA LEU A 331 2.16 -5.16 17.39
C LEU A 331 1.88 -6.11 16.21
N PRO A 332 0.72 -6.02 15.52
CA PRO A 332 0.48 -6.80 14.32
C PRO A 332 1.54 -6.62 13.23
N ALA A 333 1.99 -5.39 12.98
CA ALA A 333 3.03 -5.10 11.99
C ALA A 333 4.39 -5.72 12.39
N ILE A 334 4.79 -5.60 13.65
CA ILE A 334 6.02 -6.22 14.16
C ILE A 334 5.98 -7.74 13.96
N LEU A 335 4.86 -8.39 14.29
CA LEU A 335 4.71 -9.83 14.11
C LEU A 335 4.78 -10.24 12.64
N TYR A 336 4.18 -9.46 11.76
CA TYR A 336 4.26 -9.68 10.32
C TYR A 336 5.71 -9.69 9.83
N PHE A 337 6.45 -8.62 10.10
CA PHE A 337 7.84 -8.49 9.65
C PHE A 337 8.76 -9.49 10.35
N THR A 338 8.50 -9.83 11.61
CA THR A 338 9.25 -10.87 12.32
C THR A 338 9.06 -12.23 11.66
N GLY A 339 7.85 -12.56 11.19
CA GLY A 339 7.59 -13.79 10.45
C GLY A 339 8.41 -13.89 9.16
N ILE A 340 8.46 -12.83 8.36
CA ILE A 340 9.30 -12.79 7.14
C ILE A 340 10.79 -12.90 7.52
N PHE A 341 11.22 -12.16 8.54
CA PHE A 341 12.60 -12.15 9.00
C PHE A 341 13.07 -13.55 9.47
N ILE A 342 12.21 -14.28 10.18
CA ILE A 342 12.45 -15.67 10.59
C ILE A 342 12.57 -16.58 9.37
N SER A 343 11.63 -16.53 8.43
CA SER A 343 11.64 -17.36 7.21
C SER A 343 12.91 -17.13 6.39
N VAL A 344 13.28 -15.86 6.18
CA VAL A 344 14.53 -15.49 5.49
C VAL A 344 15.76 -15.99 6.23
N HIS A 345 15.77 -15.93 7.56
CA HIS A 345 16.89 -16.44 8.37
C HIS A 345 17.04 -17.95 8.24
N LEU A 346 15.93 -18.68 8.32
CA LEU A 346 15.91 -20.14 8.23
C LEU A 346 16.36 -20.61 6.83
N GLU A 347 15.88 -19.97 5.77
CA GLU A 347 16.31 -20.29 4.41
C GLU A 347 17.81 -19.98 4.20
N ALA A 348 18.29 -18.84 4.74
CA ALA A 348 19.72 -18.51 4.70
C ALA A 348 20.59 -19.56 5.39
N LYS A 349 20.17 -20.03 6.56
CA LYS A 349 20.87 -21.09 7.31
C LYS A 349 20.83 -22.41 6.55
N LYS A 350 19.69 -22.76 5.96
CA LYS A 350 19.53 -23.97 5.15
C LYS A 350 20.41 -23.99 3.92
N LEU A 351 20.65 -22.81 3.30
CA LEU A 351 21.53 -22.64 2.13
C LEU A 351 23.00 -22.37 2.51
N GLY A 352 23.33 -22.20 3.79
CA GLY A 352 24.69 -21.90 4.25
C GLY A 352 25.18 -20.48 3.88
N LEU A 353 24.26 -19.54 3.62
CA LEU A 353 24.62 -18.19 3.18
C LEU A 353 25.24 -17.36 4.29
N ARG A 354 26.30 -16.63 3.95
CA ARG A 354 27.00 -15.72 4.84
C ARG A 354 26.46 -14.30 4.71
N GLY A 355 26.72 -13.45 5.71
CA GLY A 355 26.45 -12.02 5.66
C GLY A 355 27.52 -11.24 4.89
N ILE A 356 27.26 -9.93 4.74
CA ILE A 356 28.22 -9.00 4.17
C ILE A 356 29.37 -8.78 5.15
N PRO A 357 30.64 -8.78 4.67
CA PRO A 357 31.80 -8.48 5.51
C PRO A 357 31.64 -7.12 6.25
N ARG A 358 32.08 -7.08 7.51
CA ARG A 358 31.87 -5.87 8.38
C ARG A 358 32.56 -4.62 7.88
N ASP A 359 33.64 -4.75 7.14
CA ASP A 359 34.41 -3.69 6.49
C ASP A 359 33.66 -3.01 5.35
N GLN A 360 32.76 -3.75 4.66
CA GLN A 360 31.91 -3.24 3.58
C GLN A 360 30.61 -2.58 4.08
N LEU A 361 30.32 -2.66 5.38
CA LEU A 361 29.10 -2.09 5.94
C LEU A 361 29.24 -0.59 6.17
N PRO A 362 28.14 0.21 5.99
CA PRO A 362 28.11 1.62 6.30
C PRO A 362 28.55 1.90 7.74
N LYS A 363 29.40 2.92 7.96
CA LYS A 363 29.86 3.30 9.31
C LYS A 363 28.76 4.04 10.07
N TRP A 364 28.60 3.74 11.37
CA TRP A 364 27.62 4.43 12.23
C TRP A 364 27.76 5.94 12.21
N ARG A 365 28.99 6.47 12.15
CA ARG A 365 29.25 7.90 12.10
C ARG A 365 28.61 8.58 10.87
N LEU A 366 28.52 7.89 9.74
CA LEU A 366 27.87 8.40 8.52
C LEU A 366 26.35 8.40 8.71
N LEU A 367 25.79 7.34 9.27
CA LEU A 367 24.36 7.22 9.52
C LEU A 367 23.86 8.26 10.52
N LEU A 368 24.58 8.44 11.65
CA LEU A 368 24.24 9.46 12.66
C LEU A 368 24.30 10.88 12.08
N ARG A 369 25.23 11.14 11.14
CA ARG A 369 25.32 12.42 10.48
C ARG A 369 24.12 12.69 9.55
N ASP A 370 23.57 11.64 8.92
CA ASP A 370 22.49 11.75 7.95
C ASP A 370 21.10 11.48 8.59
N CYS A 371 21.02 11.28 9.92
CA CYS A 371 19.77 11.00 10.64
C CYS A 371 18.75 12.15 10.60
N TYR A 372 19.19 13.39 10.29
CA TYR A 372 18.29 14.54 10.12
C TYR A 372 17.26 14.32 9.00
N LEU A 373 17.50 13.39 8.05
CA LEU A 373 16.55 13.01 7.02
C LEU A 373 15.24 12.44 7.57
N ILE A 374 15.23 11.92 8.81
CA ILE A 374 14.03 11.38 9.47
C ILE A 374 13.19 12.51 10.11
N LEU A 375 13.73 13.72 10.30
CA LEU A 375 13.06 14.81 11.03
C LEU A 375 11.64 15.12 10.53
N PRO A 376 11.33 15.18 9.21
CA PRO A 376 9.96 15.42 8.75
C PRO A 376 8.99 14.34 9.21
N LEU A 377 9.45 13.09 9.27
CA LEU A 377 8.64 11.95 9.73
C LEU A 377 8.42 12.01 11.25
N ILE A 378 9.45 12.34 12.02
CA ILE A 378 9.33 12.52 13.48
C ILE A 378 8.37 13.67 13.80
N LEU A 379 8.47 14.79 13.06
CA LEU A 379 7.57 15.93 13.22
C LEU A 379 6.12 15.53 12.95
N LEU A 380 5.88 14.77 11.88
CA LEU A 380 4.55 14.25 11.56
C LEU A 380 3.99 13.42 12.70
N VAL A 381 4.76 12.43 13.17
CA VAL A 381 4.36 11.54 14.27
C VAL A 381 4.04 12.34 15.53
N TRP A 382 4.90 13.30 15.87
CA TRP A 382 4.70 14.14 17.04
C TRP A 382 3.44 15.01 16.94
N LEU A 383 3.21 15.69 15.81
CA LEU A 383 2.03 16.53 15.61
C LEU A 383 0.72 15.73 15.61
N VAL A 384 0.71 14.56 14.99
CA VAL A 384 -0.47 13.69 14.94
C VAL A 384 -0.75 13.06 16.30
N SER A 385 0.28 12.62 17.04
CA SER A 385 0.13 11.95 18.34
C SER A 385 -0.21 12.92 19.46
N SER A 386 0.33 14.14 19.42
CA SER A 386 0.04 15.17 20.42
C SER A 386 -1.39 15.75 20.31
N GLY A 387 -2.05 15.58 19.16
CA GLY A 387 -3.34 16.21 18.89
C GLY A 387 -3.29 17.74 18.82
N ALA A 388 -2.08 18.34 18.78
CA ALA A 388 -1.90 19.80 18.79
C ALA A 388 -2.45 20.47 17.52
N LYS A 389 -2.55 19.74 16.42
CA LYS A 389 -3.05 20.21 15.12
C LYS A 389 -3.93 19.16 14.47
N THR A 390 -4.77 19.59 13.52
CA THR A 390 -5.51 18.65 12.69
C THR A 390 -4.54 17.84 11.81
N MET A 391 -4.97 16.68 11.35
CA MET A 391 -4.16 15.82 10.49
C MET A 391 -3.70 16.53 9.21
N SER A 392 -4.59 17.33 8.60
CA SER A 392 -4.26 18.09 7.39
C SER A 392 -3.14 19.12 7.64
N HIS A 393 -3.22 19.86 8.76
CA HIS A 393 -2.16 20.82 9.13
C HIS A 393 -0.86 20.10 9.51
N SER A 394 -0.94 18.96 10.18
CA SER A 394 0.23 18.15 10.53
C SER A 394 0.97 17.68 9.27
N ALA A 395 0.24 17.23 8.26
CA ALA A 395 0.82 16.85 6.96
C ALA A 395 1.45 18.07 6.26
N ALA A 396 0.77 19.23 6.24
CA ALA A 396 1.30 20.45 5.61
C ALA A 396 2.60 20.94 6.27
N TYR A 397 2.67 20.96 7.60
CA TYR A 397 3.92 21.31 8.30
C TYR A 397 5.03 20.31 8.03
N SER A 398 4.69 19.03 7.90
CA SER A 398 5.68 17.99 7.56
C SER A 398 6.18 18.09 6.13
N ILE A 399 5.35 18.55 5.17
CA ILE A 399 5.78 18.88 3.81
C ILE A 399 6.79 20.03 3.85
N LEU A 400 6.51 21.10 4.60
CA LEU A 400 7.45 22.22 4.76
C LEU A 400 8.77 21.77 5.38
N ALA A 401 8.71 20.90 6.41
CA ALA A 401 9.90 20.32 7.01
C ALA A 401 10.69 19.47 6.01
N ALA A 402 10.02 18.69 5.14
CA ALA A 402 10.67 17.90 4.10
C ALA A 402 11.37 18.78 3.07
N ILE A 403 10.79 19.92 2.69
CA ILE A 403 11.41 20.88 1.80
C ILE A 403 12.70 21.45 2.44
N VAL A 404 12.63 21.86 3.70
CA VAL A 404 13.80 22.40 4.43
C VAL A 404 14.90 21.35 4.57
N VAL A 405 14.54 20.13 4.98
CA VAL A 405 15.51 19.03 5.10
C VAL A 405 16.11 18.65 3.75
N GLY A 406 15.31 18.65 2.68
CA GLY A 406 15.79 18.44 1.32
C GLY A 406 16.79 19.51 0.88
N LEU A 407 16.50 20.79 1.13
CA LEU A 407 17.41 21.89 0.85
C LEU A 407 18.76 21.74 1.60
N VAL A 408 18.69 21.40 2.89
CA VAL A 408 19.89 21.15 3.71
C VAL A 408 20.68 19.96 3.14
N ASN A 409 19.99 18.89 2.74
CA ASN A 409 20.67 17.71 2.17
C ASN A 409 21.37 18.04 0.83
N PHE A 410 20.71 18.77 -0.07
CA PHE A 410 21.34 19.20 -1.33
C PHE A 410 22.54 20.10 -1.09
N PHE A 411 22.43 21.04 -0.15
CA PHE A 411 23.55 21.90 0.23
C PHE A 411 24.74 21.10 0.79
N LEU A 412 24.48 20.22 1.75
CA LEU A 412 25.52 19.39 2.36
C LEU A 412 26.18 18.45 1.34
N THR A 413 25.41 17.87 0.43
CA THR A 413 25.93 17.00 -0.62
C THR A 413 26.85 17.77 -1.57
N ARG A 414 26.47 18.98 -2.00
CA ARG A 414 27.30 19.84 -2.84
C ARG A 414 28.58 20.29 -2.14
N MET A 415 28.48 20.62 -0.85
CA MET A 415 29.68 21.00 -0.04
C MET A 415 30.62 19.80 0.17
N ARG A 416 30.10 18.59 0.22
CA ARG A 416 30.94 17.37 0.33
C ARG A 416 31.66 17.03 -0.98
N SER A 417 31.04 17.33 -2.12
CA SER A 417 31.61 17.09 -3.45
C SER A 417 32.60 18.19 -3.89
N ALA A 418 32.69 19.30 -3.15
CA ALA A 418 33.56 20.39 -3.48
C ALA A 418 35.01 20.09 -3.01
N GLU A 419 35.96 20.13 -3.94
CA GLU A 419 37.41 19.91 -3.68
C GLU A 419 38.04 21.03 -2.83
N GLU A 420 37.58 22.28 -3.01
CA GLU A 420 38.05 23.44 -2.23
C GLU A 420 36.92 24.11 -1.45
N LYS A 421 37.16 24.36 -0.17
CA LYS A 421 36.25 25.11 0.73
C LYS A 421 36.56 26.58 0.69
N SER A 422 36.10 27.27 -0.34
CA SER A 422 36.22 28.74 -0.47
C SER A 422 34.84 29.40 -0.27
N ALA A 423 34.85 30.70 0.08
CA ALA A 423 33.60 31.48 0.17
C ALA A 423 32.82 31.49 -1.15
N LYS A 424 33.52 31.54 -2.31
CA LYS A 424 32.90 31.43 -3.64
C LYS A 424 32.22 30.07 -3.85
N THR A 425 32.85 28.99 -3.39
CA THR A 425 32.31 27.62 -3.46
C THR A 425 31.07 27.50 -2.60
N THR A 426 31.05 28.10 -1.41
CA THR A 426 29.89 28.10 -0.52
C THR A 426 28.68 28.82 -1.13
N VAL A 427 28.89 30.03 -1.69
CA VAL A 427 27.82 30.78 -2.38
C VAL A 427 27.28 30.02 -3.58
N ARG A 428 28.17 29.40 -4.37
CA ARG A 428 27.77 28.55 -5.51
C ARG A 428 27.01 27.28 -5.07
N ALA A 429 27.40 26.70 -3.94
CA ALA A 429 26.71 25.57 -3.35
C ALA A 429 25.28 25.93 -2.86
N ILE A 430 25.11 27.10 -2.23
CA ILE A 430 23.81 27.64 -1.83
C ILE A 430 22.90 27.86 -3.04
N GLY A 431 23.39 28.59 -4.06
CA GLY A 431 22.62 28.84 -5.27
C GLY A 431 22.21 27.56 -5.99
N GLY A 432 23.12 26.58 -6.08
CA GLY A 432 22.84 25.27 -6.66
C GLY A 432 21.87 24.46 -5.83
N ALA A 433 21.99 24.45 -4.50
CA ALA A 433 21.05 23.74 -3.61
C ALA A 433 19.64 24.33 -3.68
N LEU A 434 19.49 25.65 -3.79
CA LEU A 434 18.20 26.31 -4.01
C LEU A 434 17.57 25.89 -5.35
N ALA A 435 18.35 25.83 -6.42
CA ALA A 435 17.90 25.41 -7.74
C ALA A 435 17.47 23.92 -7.72
N ASP A 436 18.27 23.04 -7.10
CA ASP A 436 17.94 21.61 -6.96
C ASP A 436 16.71 21.39 -6.08
N SER A 437 16.59 22.14 -4.98
CA SER A 437 15.43 22.08 -4.10
C SER A 437 14.16 22.57 -4.81
N GLY A 438 14.24 23.66 -5.57
CA GLY A 438 13.14 24.17 -6.38
C GLY A 438 12.68 23.15 -7.43
N LYS A 439 13.62 22.55 -8.15
CA LYS A 439 13.33 21.47 -9.11
C LYS A 439 12.70 20.26 -8.42
N SER A 440 13.29 19.80 -7.32
CA SER A 440 12.78 18.70 -6.52
C SER A 440 11.38 18.96 -5.97
N ALA A 441 11.09 20.20 -5.55
CA ALA A 441 9.76 20.59 -5.07
C ALA A 441 8.70 20.50 -6.18
N VAL A 442 9.00 21.01 -7.38
CA VAL A 442 8.08 20.90 -8.53
C VAL A 442 7.89 19.44 -8.93
N ASP A 443 8.97 18.65 -8.94
CA ASP A 443 8.91 17.22 -9.24
C ASP A 443 8.10 16.43 -8.19
N SER A 444 8.21 16.79 -6.91
CA SER A 444 7.44 16.18 -5.81
C SER A 444 5.95 16.53 -5.90
N LEU A 445 5.64 17.79 -6.22
CA LEU A 445 4.25 18.21 -6.43
C LEU A 445 3.62 17.47 -7.63
N GLU A 446 4.35 17.33 -8.74
CA GLU A 446 3.90 16.57 -9.90
C GLU A 446 3.64 15.11 -9.54
N ALA A 447 4.58 14.45 -8.85
CA ALA A 447 4.44 13.06 -8.44
C ALA A 447 3.28 12.87 -7.47
N GLY A 448 3.16 13.76 -6.47
CA GLY A 448 2.05 13.77 -5.52
C GLY A 448 0.69 13.97 -6.19
N ALA A 449 0.61 14.87 -7.19
CA ALA A 449 -0.61 15.07 -7.98
C ALA A 449 -1.01 13.81 -8.76
N LYS A 450 -0.05 13.12 -9.40
CA LYS A 450 -0.31 11.86 -10.13
C LYS A 450 -0.84 10.77 -9.20
N GLY A 451 -0.21 10.57 -8.05
CA GLY A 451 -0.69 9.62 -7.04
C GLY A 451 -2.06 9.99 -6.48
N ALA A 452 -2.33 11.28 -6.27
CA ALA A 452 -3.63 11.75 -5.79
C ALA A 452 -4.77 11.45 -6.78
N ILE A 453 -4.54 11.53 -8.10
CA ILE A 453 -5.55 11.23 -9.12
C ILE A 453 -6.00 9.77 -9.02
N THR A 454 -5.06 8.83 -9.01
CA THR A 454 -5.39 7.40 -8.99
C THR A 454 -6.16 7.02 -7.74
N VAL A 455 -5.74 7.51 -6.59
CA VAL A 455 -6.41 7.26 -5.30
C VAL A 455 -7.79 7.91 -5.26
N ALA A 456 -7.95 9.15 -5.74
CA ALA A 456 -9.25 9.82 -5.77
C ALA A 456 -10.26 9.08 -6.69
N VAL A 457 -9.83 8.67 -7.88
CA VAL A 457 -10.68 7.90 -8.79
C VAL A 457 -11.07 6.54 -8.19
N ALA A 458 -10.12 5.87 -7.53
CA ALA A 458 -10.38 4.61 -6.83
C ALA A 458 -11.38 4.81 -5.66
N CYS A 459 -11.23 5.88 -4.89
CA CYS A 459 -12.16 6.26 -3.81
C CYS A 459 -13.57 6.59 -4.33
N ALA A 460 -13.66 7.30 -5.46
CA ALA A 460 -14.95 7.61 -6.09
C ALA A 460 -15.68 6.34 -6.55
N MET A 461 -14.96 5.40 -7.17
CA MET A 461 -15.52 4.10 -7.55
C MET A 461 -15.91 3.24 -6.35
N ALA A 462 -15.11 3.24 -5.29
CA ALA A 462 -15.46 2.59 -4.03
C ALA A 462 -16.72 3.20 -3.40
N GLY A 463 -16.89 4.52 -3.52
CA GLY A 463 -18.13 5.22 -3.14
C GLY A 463 -19.36 4.74 -3.92
N ILE A 464 -19.23 4.53 -5.23
CA ILE A 464 -20.31 3.94 -6.05
C ILE A 464 -20.65 2.52 -5.57
N ILE A 465 -19.65 1.69 -5.32
CA ILE A 465 -19.83 0.32 -4.81
C ILE A 465 -20.56 0.34 -3.47
N ALA A 466 -20.10 1.15 -2.51
CA ALA A 466 -20.75 1.30 -1.21
C ALA A 466 -22.18 1.82 -1.33
N GLY A 467 -22.42 2.75 -2.26
CA GLY A 467 -23.75 3.26 -2.59
C GLY A 467 -24.70 2.18 -3.11
N CYS A 468 -24.23 1.33 -4.04
CA CYS A 468 -25.02 0.20 -4.55
C CYS A 468 -25.36 -0.79 -3.43
N ILE A 469 -24.40 -1.12 -2.56
CA ILE A 469 -24.59 -2.02 -1.41
C ILE A 469 -25.64 -1.46 -0.45
N THR A 470 -25.56 -0.16 -0.18
CA THR A 470 -26.52 0.53 0.71
C THR A 470 -27.93 0.58 0.11
N VAL A 471 -28.04 0.91 -1.19
CA VAL A 471 -29.33 1.01 -1.91
C VAL A 471 -30.05 -0.32 -1.98
N THR A 472 -29.32 -1.42 -2.14
CA THR A 472 -29.87 -2.77 -2.31
C THR A 472 -30.03 -3.55 -1.01
N GLY A 473 -29.45 -3.08 0.10
CA GLY A 473 -29.38 -3.86 1.34
C GLY A 473 -28.51 -5.12 1.23
N LEU A 474 -27.65 -5.21 0.21
CA LEU A 474 -26.83 -6.39 -0.07
C LEU A 474 -25.95 -6.78 1.12
N ALA A 475 -25.48 -5.79 1.90
CA ALA A 475 -24.71 -6.05 3.11
C ALA A 475 -25.46 -6.98 4.08
N SER A 476 -26.75 -6.71 4.34
CA SER A 476 -27.57 -7.53 5.22
C SER A 476 -27.77 -8.95 4.68
N ILE A 477 -27.91 -9.10 3.35
CA ILE A 477 -28.05 -10.40 2.70
C ILE A 477 -26.75 -11.21 2.87
N LEU A 478 -25.59 -10.62 2.60
CA LEU A 478 -24.29 -11.26 2.75
C LEU A 478 -24.00 -11.62 4.21
N ILE A 479 -24.29 -10.71 5.13
CA ILE A 479 -24.14 -10.96 6.57
C ILE A 479 -24.94 -12.18 6.98
N ASN A 480 -26.23 -12.21 6.65
CA ASN A 480 -27.11 -13.32 7.02
C ASN A 480 -26.67 -14.65 6.39
N ALA A 481 -26.27 -14.65 5.12
CA ALA A 481 -25.79 -15.85 4.43
C ALA A 481 -24.53 -16.42 5.10
N ILE A 482 -23.53 -15.56 5.39
CA ILE A 482 -22.28 -16.03 6.03
C ILE A 482 -22.51 -16.46 7.47
N VAL A 483 -23.32 -15.73 8.23
CA VAL A 483 -23.66 -16.11 9.61
C VAL A 483 -24.43 -17.44 9.65
N GLN A 484 -25.34 -17.66 8.72
CA GLN A 484 -26.06 -18.96 8.60
C GLN A 484 -25.10 -20.10 8.22
N LEU A 485 -24.21 -19.88 7.26
CA LEU A 485 -23.21 -20.88 6.86
C LEU A 485 -22.20 -21.18 7.97
N ALA A 486 -21.80 -20.16 8.72
CA ALA A 486 -20.89 -20.33 9.86
C ALA A 486 -21.56 -21.06 11.05
N GLY A 487 -22.87 -20.94 11.20
CA GLY A 487 -23.60 -21.46 12.35
C GLY A 487 -22.99 -20.96 13.67
N ASN A 488 -22.74 -21.88 14.61
CA ASN A 488 -22.09 -21.55 15.88
C ASN A 488 -20.54 -21.55 15.78
N ALA A 489 -19.96 -21.90 14.63
CA ALA A 489 -18.52 -22.00 14.45
C ALA A 489 -17.94 -20.66 13.93
N THR A 490 -17.66 -19.74 14.84
CA THR A 490 -17.13 -18.40 14.51
C THR A 490 -15.84 -18.46 13.69
N PHE A 491 -15.02 -19.50 13.82
CA PHE A 491 -13.81 -19.74 13.03
C PHE A 491 -14.13 -19.93 11.54
N ILE A 492 -15.20 -20.63 11.20
CA ILE A 492 -15.63 -20.80 9.80
C ILE A 492 -16.00 -19.45 9.19
N GLY A 493 -16.68 -18.58 9.95
CA GLY A 493 -17.01 -17.24 9.51
C GLY A 493 -15.78 -16.37 9.23
N LEU A 494 -14.74 -16.48 10.06
CA LEU A 494 -13.45 -15.81 9.79
C LEU A 494 -12.81 -16.31 8.50
N ILE A 495 -12.78 -17.63 8.26
CA ILE A 495 -12.23 -18.21 7.02
C ILE A 495 -13.03 -17.76 5.80
N LEU A 496 -14.36 -17.80 5.86
CA LEU A 496 -15.21 -17.35 4.75
C LEU A 496 -15.00 -15.87 4.45
N THR A 497 -14.90 -15.04 5.50
CA THR A 497 -14.61 -13.61 5.36
C THR A 497 -13.20 -13.38 4.78
N MET A 498 -12.20 -14.13 5.22
CA MET A 498 -10.84 -14.10 4.66
C MET A 498 -10.85 -14.37 3.14
N ILE A 499 -11.49 -15.47 2.73
CA ILE A 499 -11.60 -15.86 1.31
C ILE A 499 -12.30 -14.74 0.51
N CYS A 500 -13.41 -14.22 1.04
CA CYS A 500 -14.14 -13.11 0.43
C CYS A 500 -13.24 -11.87 0.24
N CYS A 501 -12.48 -11.49 1.28
CA CYS A 501 -11.55 -10.38 1.23
C CYS A 501 -10.44 -10.57 0.19
N ILE A 502 -9.84 -11.76 0.13
CA ILE A 502 -8.79 -12.06 -0.86
C ILE A 502 -9.35 -11.95 -2.28
N ILE A 503 -10.54 -12.53 -2.54
CA ILE A 503 -11.18 -12.49 -3.87
C ILE A 503 -11.52 -11.05 -4.27
N LEU A 504 -12.14 -10.28 -3.39
CA LEU A 504 -12.50 -8.88 -3.65
C LEU A 504 -11.27 -7.98 -3.79
N GLY A 505 -10.17 -8.33 -3.14
CA GLY A 505 -8.92 -7.57 -3.14
C GLY A 505 -8.07 -7.74 -4.40
N MET A 506 -8.31 -8.79 -5.19
CA MET A 506 -7.46 -9.10 -6.33
C MET A 506 -7.42 -7.99 -7.38
N GLY A 507 -6.24 -7.37 -7.54
CA GLY A 507 -5.98 -6.37 -8.58
C GLY A 507 -6.68 -5.03 -8.38
N VAL A 508 -7.13 -4.74 -7.16
CA VAL A 508 -7.73 -3.46 -6.76
C VAL A 508 -6.71 -2.70 -5.90
N PRO A 509 -6.49 -1.39 -6.12
CA PRO A 509 -5.63 -0.59 -5.24
C PRO A 509 -6.07 -0.66 -3.78
N THR A 510 -5.12 -0.69 -2.85
CA THR A 510 -5.35 -0.95 -1.42
C THR A 510 -6.42 -0.05 -0.80
N THR A 511 -6.45 1.23 -1.19
CA THR A 511 -7.42 2.20 -0.66
C THR A 511 -8.86 1.84 -1.05
N ALA A 512 -9.10 1.55 -2.34
CA ALA A 512 -10.41 1.16 -2.84
C ALA A 512 -10.81 -0.22 -2.32
N ASN A 513 -9.86 -1.14 -2.27
CA ASN A 513 -10.01 -2.47 -1.71
C ASN A 513 -10.52 -2.42 -0.27
N TYR A 514 -9.85 -1.62 0.58
CA TYR A 514 -10.30 -1.45 1.96
C TYR A 514 -11.72 -0.85 2.05
N CYS A 515 -12.07 0.15 1.22
CA CYS A 515 -13.42 0.72 1.21
C CYS A 515 -14.50 -0.32 0.90
N ILE A 516 -14.23 -1.18 -0.09
CA ILE A 516 -15.15 -2.26 -0.47
C ILE A 516 -15.33 -3.21 0.72
N MET A 517 -14.24 -3.67 1.31
CA MET A 517 -14.26 -4.64 2.41
C MET A 517 -14.82 -4.05 3.71
N ALA A 518 -14.55 -2.80 4.02
CA ALA A 518 -15.12 -2.11 5.16
C ALA A 518 -16.66 -2.02 5.07
N SER A 519 -17.19 -1.90 3.83
CA SER A 519 -18.63 -1.83 3.59
C SER A 519 -19.31 -3.20 3.47
N THR A 520 -18.58 -4.26 3.09
CA THR A 520 -19.14 -5.59 2.83
C THR A 520 -18.76 -6.62 3.87
N CYS A 521 -17.46 -6.76 4.16
CA CYS A 521 -16.90 -7.86 4.95
C CYS A 521 -16.75 -7.52 6.44
N ALA A 522 -16.36 -6.29 6.79
CA ALA A 522 -16.23 -5.89 8.20
C ALA A 522 -17.56 -6.00 8.98
N PRO A 523 -18.73 -5.60 8.43
CA PRO A 523 -20.00 -5.76 9.12
C PRO A 523 -20.35 -7.22 9.43
N ILE A 524 -19.87 -8.19 8.64
CA ILE A 524 -20.07 -9.62 8.90
C ILE A 524 -19.42 -10.01 10.23
N LEU A 525 -18.15 -9.65 10.41
CA LEU A 525 -17.40 -9.96 11.62
C LEU A 525 -17.98 -9.24 12.85
N ILE A 526 -18.42 -8.00 12.68
CA ILE A 526 -19.07 -7.23 13.75
C ILE A 526 -20.36 -7.92 14.18
N LYS A 527 -21.19 -8.41 13.24
CA LYS A 527 -22.41 -9.16 13.53
C LYS A 527 -22.14 -10.51 14.22
N MET A 528 -20.99 -11.11 13.94
CA MET A 528 -20.51 -12.33 14.61
C MET A 528 -19.95 -12.07 16.00
N GLY A 529 -19.95 -10.83 16.49
CA GLY A 529 -19.51 -10.46 17.84
C GLY A 529 -18.03 -10.07 17.96
N TYR A 530 -17.28 -9.96 16.85
CA TYR A 530 -15.91 -9.47 16.90
C TYR A 530 -15.85 -7.95 17.12
N PRO A 531 -14.86 -7.43 17.87
CA PRO A 531 -14.68 -6.00 18.10
C PRO A 531 -14.54 -5.22 16.79
N LEU A 532 -15.10 -4.01 16.75
CA LEU A 532 -15.10 -3.14 15.57
C LEU A 532 -13.70 -2.95 14.98
N VAL A 533 -12.72 -2.63 15.81
CA VAL A 533 -11.33 -2.43 15.37
C VAL A 533 -10.74 -3.71 14.82
N ALA A 534 -10.92 -4.84 15.50
CA ALA A 534 -10.41 -6.14 15.05
C ALA A 534 -11.02 -6.55 13.69
N ALA A 535 -12.33 -6.33 13.49
CA ALA A 535 -13.00 -6.59 12.22
C ALA A 535 -12.40 -5.75 11.07
N HIS A 536 -12.17 -4.46 11.29
CA HIS A 536 -11.59 -3.57 10.28
C HIS A 536 -10.12 -3.88 10.00
N PHE A 537 -9.30 -4.20 11.00
CA PHE A 537 -7.93 -4.66 10.79
C PHE A 537 -7.89 -6.01 10.07
N PHE A 538 -8.81 -6.92 10.37
CA PHE A 538 -8.91 -8.23 9.71
C PHE A 538 -9.11 -8.08 8.21
N VAL A 539 -10.12 -7.32 7.81
CA VAL A 539 -10.40 -7.12 6.39
C VAL A 539 -9.30 -6.34 5.69
N PHE A 540 -8.65 -5.41 6.36
CA PHE A 540 -7.52 -4.66 5.83
C PHE A 540 -6.31 -5.58 5.55
N TYR A 541 -5.95 -6.45 6.48
CA TYR A 541 -4.86 -7.40 6.31
C TYR A 541 -5.08 -8.32 5.11
N PHE A 542 -6.28 -8.92 4.99
CA PHE A 542 -6.57 -9.80 3.86
C PHE A 542 -6.74 -9.05 2.54
N GLY A 543 -7.07 -7.78 2.61
CA GLY A 543 -7.05 -6.89 1.46
C GLY A 543 -5.65 -6.71 0.88
N ILE A 544 -4.67 -6.38 1.71
CA ILE A 544 -3.28 -6.16 1.24
C ILE A 544 -2.58 -7.45 0.83
N VAL A 545 -2.89 -8.57 1.48
CA VAL A 545 -2.30 -9.88 1.15
C VAL A 545 -2.69 -10.35 -0.26
N ALA A 546 -3.79 -9.87 -0.82
CA ALA A 546 -4.16 -10.12 -2.21
C ALA A 546 -3.09 -9.69 -3.22
N ASP A 547 -2.26 -8.67 -2.89
CA ASP A 547 -1.16 -8.18 -3.73
C ASP A 547 0.02 -9.17 -3.86
N ILE A 548 0.10 -10.16 -3.00
CA ILE A 548 1.14 -11.22 -3.03
C ILE A 548 0.57 -12.62 -3.23
N THR A 549 -0.75 -12.75 -3.26
CA THR A 549 -1.41 -14.06 -3.38
C THR A 549 -1.79 -14.34 -4.85
N PRO A 550 -1.32 -15.45 -5.46
CA PRO A 550 -1.79 -15.87 -6.77
C PRO A 550 -3.31 -16.07 -6.80
N PRO A 551 -3.99 -15.81 -7.95
CA PRO A 551 -3.42 -15.65 -9.29
C PRO A 551 -3.04 -14.21 -9.68
N VAL A 552 -3.36 -13.18 -8.91
CA VAL A 552 -3.14 -11.78 -9.31
C VAL A 552 -1.79 -11.24 -8.82
N ALA A 553 -1.45 -11.36 -7.55
CA ALA A 553 -0.13 -11.17 -6.94
C ALA A 553 0.75 -10.03 -7.52
N LEU A 554 0.21 -8.82 -7.71
CA LEU A 554 0.86 -7.74 -8.48
C LEU A 554 2.26 -7.38 -7.95
N ALA A 555 2.44 -7.29 -6.63
CA ALA A 555 3.75 -7.00 -6.04
C ALA A 555 4.76 -8.13 -6.28
N ALA A 556 4.31 -9.39 -6.17
CA ALA A 556 5.17 -10.54 -6.44
C ALA A 556 5.56 -10.62 -7.92
N TYR A 557 4.67 -10.24 -8.83
CA TYR A 557 4.97 -10.21 -10.26
C TYR A 557 5.94 -9.08 -10.63
N ALA A 558 5.83 -7.92 -9.98
CA ALA A 558 6.82 -6.85 -10.11
C ALA A 558 8.19 -7.31 -9.61
N GLY A 559 8.26 -7.93 -8.43
CA GLY A 559 9.48 -8.52 -7.89
C GLY A 559 10.07 -9.62 -8.80
N SER A 560 9.22 -10.44 -9.43
CA SER A 560 9.65 -11.48 -10.37
C SER A 560 10.29 -10.90 -11.64
N ALA A 561 9.77 -9.77 -12.13
CA ALA A 561 10.31 -9.10 -13.31
C ALA A 561 11.71 -8.55 -13.04
N ILE A 562 11.94 -7.90 -11.90
CA ILE A 562 13.27 -7.42 -11.48
C ILE A 562 14.21 -8.60 -11.25
N ALA A 563 13.73 -9.68 -10.62
CA ALA A 563 14.50 -10.87 -10.37
C ALA A 563 14.81 -11.68 -11.66
N LYS A 564 14.08 -11.41 -12.75
CA LYS A 564 14.07 -12.18 -14.00
C LYS A 564 13.72 -13.65 -13.71
N SER A 565 12.62 -13.88 -12.99
CA SER A 565 12.17 -15.17 -12.46
C SER A 565 10.74 -15.52 -12.89
N ASN A 566 10.30 -16.74 -12.58
CA ASN A 566 8.92 -17.16 -12.87
C ASN A 566 7.90 -16.45 -11.95
N PRO A 567 6.92 -15.69 -12.48
CA PRO A 567 5.98 -14.91 -11.68
C PRO A 567 5.14 -15.76 -10.72
N MET A 568 4.63 -16.91 -11.19
CA MET A 568 3.78 -17.79 -10.36
C MET A 568 4.57 -18.39 -9.18
N LYS A 569 5.82 -18.85 -9.45
CA LYS A 569 6.70 -19.38 -8.38
C LYS A 569 7.07 -18.29 -7.38
N THR A 570 7.31 -17.07 -7.86
CA THR A 570 7.59 -15.92 -7.01
C THR A 570 6.37 -15.58 -6.13
N GLY A 571 5.15 -15.58 -6.69
CA GLY A 571 3.92 -15.38 -5.94
C GLY A 571 3.69 -16.42 -4.86
N ILE A 572 3.87 -17.72 -5.18
CA ILE A 572 3.76 -18.80 -4.20
C ILE A 572 4.79 -18.65 -3.07
N ASN A 573 6.03 -18.29 -3.39
CA ASN A 573 7.06 -18.03 -2.38
C ASN A 573 6.72 -16.80 -1.54
N ALA A 574 6.18 -15.74 -2.15
CA ALA A 574 5.76 -14.53 -1.42
C ALA A 574 4.63 -14.83 -0.42
N THR A 575 3.64 -15.59 -0.83
CA THR A 575 2.56 -16.07 0.05
C THR A 575 3.10 -16.91 1.22
N LYS A 576 4.06 -17.80 0.94
CA LYS A 576 4.75 -18.59 1.97
C LYS A 576 5.51 -17.73 2.98
N LEU A 577 6.29 -16.77 2.50
CA LEU A 577 7.07 -15.85 3.33
C LEU A 577 6.17 -14.97 4.19
N ALA A 578 5.04 -14.55 3.65
CA ALA A 578 4.07 -13.72 4.34
C ALA A 578 3.03 -14.51 5.15
N ILE A 579 3.33 -15.75 5.54
CA ILE A 579 2.37 -16.59 6.28
C ILE A 579 1.89 -15.94 7.57
N ALA A 580 2.73 -15.13 8.21
CA ALA A 580 2.34 -14.34 9.38
C ALA A 580 1.16 -13.40 9.09
N ALA A 581 1.04 -12.87 7.87
CA ALA A 581 -0.09 -12.01 7.46
C ALA A 581 -1.42 -12.77 7.42
N PHE A 582 -1.38 -14.08 7.18
CA PHE A 582 -2.58 -14.93 7.24
C PHE A 582 -2.95 -15.34 8.65
N ILE A 583 -1.97 -15.36 9.56
CA ILE A 583 -2.13 -15.86 10.93
C ILE A 583 -2.47 -14.71 11.90
N VAL A 584 -1.75 -13.60 11.83
CA VAL A 584 -1.90 -12.46 12.76
C VAL A 584 -3.34 -11.94 12.85
N PRO A 585 -4.13 -11.86 11.74
CA PRO A 585 -5.53 -11.45 11.82
C PRO A 585 -6.40 -12.36 12.68
N PHE A 586 -6.17 -13.66 12.65
CA PHE A 586 -6.90 -14.60 13.53
C PHE A 586 -6.50 -14.39 14.99
N ILE A 587 -5.23 -14.11 15.27
CA ILE A 587 -4.79 -13.87 16.66
C ILE A 587 -5.51 -12.67 17.24
N PHE A 588 -5.51 -11.50 16.58
CA PHE A 588 -6.15 -10.33 17.14
C PHE A 588 -7.69 -10.35 17.05
N ALA A 589 -8.28 -11.18 16.17
CA ALA A 589 -9.72 -11.41 16.18
C ALA A 589 -10.16 -12.13 17.46
N TYR A 590 -9.39 -13.11 17.92
CA TYR A 590 -9.65 -13.81 19.17
C TYR A 590 -9.05 -13.13 20.41
N ASN A 591 -7.97 -12.38 20.26
CA ASN A 591 -7.26 -11.66 21.32
C ASN A 591 -7.17 -10.17 20.99
N PRO A 592 -8.25 -9.39 21.17
CA PRO A 592 -8.26 -7.95 20.84
C PRO A 592 -7.26 -7.13 21.67
N GLN A 593 -6.72 -7.69 22.77
CA GLN A 593 -5.65 -7.09 23.58
C GLN A 593 -4.38 -6.86 22.77
N MET A 594 -4.16 -7.63 21.68
CA MET A 594 -3.07 -7.40 20.73
C MET A 594 -3.21 -6.07 19.97
N LEU A 595 -4.43 -5.55 19.86
CA LEU A 595 -4.76 -4.24 19.32
C LEU A 595 -4.90 -3.19 20.44
N PHE A 596 -4.41 -3.47 21.64
CA PHE A 596 -4.59 -2.64 22.83
C PHE A 596 -6.06 -2.35 23.17
N GLU A 597 -6.96 -3.31 22.90
CA GLU A 597 -8.36 -3.25 23.31
C GLU A 597 -8.62 -4.16 24.50
N ASN A 598 -9.39 -3.68 25.46
CA ASN A 598 -9.78 -4.43 26.66
C ASN A 598 -8.57 -5.00 27.44
N VAL A 599 -7.45 -4.25 27.46
CA VAL A 599 -6.23 -4.67 28.17
C VAL A 599 -6.45 -4.53 29.65
N THR A 600 -6.44 -5.66 30.39
CA THR A 600 -6.52 -5.70 31.85
C THR A 600 -5.14 -5.69 32.51
N SER A 601 -4.14 -6.24 31.83
CA SER A 601 -2.75 -6.31 32.32
C SER A 601 -1.75 -6.29 31.18
N VAL A 602 -0.63 -5.58 31.36
CA VAL A 602 0.49 -5.59 30.41
C VAL A 602 1.05 -7.01 30.23
N PHE A 603 1.04 -7.82 31.29
CA PHE A 603 1.48 -9.21 31.23
C PHE A 603 0.71 -10.04 30.22
N GLN A 604 -0.60 -9.82 30.10
CA GLN A 604 -1.46 -10.50 29.11
C GLN A 604 -1.02 -10.19 27.67
N VAL A 605 -0.72 -8.92 27.37
CA VAL A 605 -0.23 -8.52 26.04
C VAL A 605 1.13 -9.16 25.75
N VAL A 606 2.04 -9.17 26.73
CA VAL A 606 3.37 -9.79 26.61
C VAL A 606 3.24 -11.30 26.36
N GLN A 607 2.37 -11.97 27.07
CA GLN A 607 2.10 -13.41 26.87
C GLN A 607 1.63 -13.68 25.45
N ILE A 608 0.61 -12.95 24.96
CA ILE A 608 0.06 -13.10 23.59
C ILE A 608 1.16 -12.87 22.54
N VAL A 609 2.01 -11.87 22.74
CA VAL A 609 3.11 -11.58 21.79
C VAL A 609 4.15 -12.70 21.79
N ILE A 610 4.51 -13.25 22.96
CA ILE A 610 5.49 -14.35 23.05
C ILE A 610 4.93 -15.62 22.39
N THR A 611 3.69 -16.01 22.71
CA THR A 611 3.06 -17.20 22.11
C THR A 611 2.88 -17.04 20.61
N ALA A 612 2.51 -15.83 20.14
CA ALA A 612 2.42 -15.51 18.73
C ALA A 612 3.78 -15.61 18.02
N LEU A 613 4.85 -15.09 18.60
CA LEU A 613 6.21 -15.19 18.04
C LEU A 613 6.68 -16.64 17.94
N LEU A 614 6.46 -17.44 18.97
CA LEU A 614 6.80 -18.87 18.97
C LEU A 614 5.95 -19.63 17.95
N GLY A 615 4.68 -19.33 17.85
CA GLY A 615 3.77 -19.92 16.87
C GLY A 615 4.18 -19.61 15.43
N ILE A 616 4.46 -18.33 15.14
CA ILE A 616 4.95 -17.89 13.82
C ILE A 616 6.31 -18.53 13.50
N PHE A 617 7.22 -18.62 14.48
CA PHE A 617 8.50 -19.31 14.29
C PHE A 617 8.31 -20.78 13.91
N ALA A 618 7.44 -21.50 14.60
CA ALA A 618 7.19 -22.91 14.36
C ALA A 618 6.53 -23.15 12.99
N VAL A 619 5.56 -22.31 12.60
CA VAL A 619 4.92 -22.39 11.27
C VAL A 619 5.93 -22.06 10.18
N ALA A 620 6.71 -21.00 10.32
CA ALA A 620 7.75 -20.63 9.36
C ALA A 620 8.80 -21.75 9.20
N ALA A 621 9.24 -22.34 10.31
CA ALA A 621 10.17 -23.47 10.31
C ALA A 621 9.61 -24.71 9.62
N GLY A 622 8.33 -25.02 9.84
CA GLY A 622 7.64 -26.10 9.15
C GLY A 622 7.54 -25.86 7.65
N LEU A 623 7.22 -24.64 7.22
CA LEU A 623 7.14 -24.26 5.82
C LEU A 623 8.51 -24.28 5.11
N GLU A 624 9.56 -23.75 5.75
CA GLU A 624 10.92 -23.77 5.21
C GLU A 624 11.58 -25.15 5.31
N GLY A 625 11.07 -26.00 6.21
CA GLY A 625 11.60 -27.35 6.44
C GLY A 625 12.98 -27.37 7.08
N TYR A 626 13.27 -26.39 7.94
CA TYR A 626 14.57 -26.21 8.60
C TYR A 626 14.42 -25.49 9.94
N ILE A 627 15.12 -25.95 10.97
CA ILE A 627 15.38 -25.21 12.22
C ILE A 627 16.89 -25.22 12.48
N LEU A 628 17.41 -26.32 12.99
CA LEU A 628 18.85 -26.58 13.16
C LEU A 628 19.36 -27.50 12.05
N ARG A 629 18.47 -28.33 11.49
CA ARG A 629 18.69 -29.28 10.39
C ARG A 629 17.49 -29.29 9.44
N LYS A 630 17.66 -29.91 8.25
CA LYS A 630 16.55 -30.17 7.33
C LYS A 630 15.53 -31.09 8.01
N MET A 631 14.27 -30.74 7.96
CA MET A 631 13.14 -31.50 8.53
C MET A 631 12.48 -32.39 7.49
N GLY A 632 12.25 -33.64 7.85
CA GLY A 632 11.37 -34.53 7.08
C GLY A 632 9.90 -34.07 7.16
N TRP A 633 9.07 -34.57 6.22
CA TRP A 633 7.65 -34.21 6.15
C TRP A 633 6.87 -34.33 7.46
N PRO A 634 7.02 -35.43 8.27
CA PRO A 634 6.27 -35.55 9.53
C PRO A 634 6.61 -34.43 10.54
N LEU A 635 7.90 -34.11 10.68
CA LEU A 635 8.34 -33.04 11.58
C LEU A 635 7.87 -31.65 11.11
N ARG A 636 7.80 -31.44 9.80
CA ARG A 636 7.28 -30.19 9.23
C ARG A 636 5.78 -30.00 9.56
N VAL A 637 4.96 -31.05 9.35
CA VAL A 637 3.55 -31.03 9.67
C VAL A 637 3.35 -30.82 11.17
N LEU A 638 4.13 -31.51 12.01
CA LEU A 638 4.06 -31.37 13.45
C LEU A 638 4.46 -29.96 13.92
N ALA A 639 5.47 -29.33 13.27
CA ALA A 639 5.86 -27.96 13.55
C ALA A 639 4.76 -26.95 13.22
N VAL A 640 4.09 -27.14 12.07
CA VAL A 640 2.93 -26.30 11.69
C VAL A 640 1.77 -26.48 12.67
N ILE A 641 1.42 -27.71 13.05
CA ILE A 641 0.36 -27.98 14.01
C ILE A 641 0.72 -27.36 15.37
N GLY A 642 1.93 -27.59 15.89
CA GLY A 642 2.38 -27.02 17.15
C GLY A 642 2.45 -25.47 17.11
N GLY A 643 2.80 -24.89 15.96
CA GLY A 643 2.73 -23.46 15.77
C GLY A 643 1.30 -22.91 15.78
N LEU A 644 0.38 -23.58 15.09
CA LEU A 644 -1.04 -23.18 15.04
C LEU A 644 -1.73 -23.31 16.42
N THR A 645 -1.39 -24.32 17.22
CA THR A 645 -1.92 -24.44 18.59
C THR A 645 -1.48 -23.30 19.51
N LEU A 646 -0.27 -22.77 19.34
CA LEU A 646 0.21 -21.57 20.07
C LEU A 646 -0.52 -20.27 19.68
N LEU A 647 -1.28 -20.29 18.58
CA LEU A 647 -2.02 -19.12 18.08
C LEU A 647 -3.47 -19.13 18.54
N ILE A 648 -3.97 -20.28 19.00
CA ILE A 648 -5.31 -20.42 19.57
C ILE A 648 -5.26 -19.95 21.03
N PRO A 649 -6.14 -19.01 21.45
CA PRO A 649 -6.13 -18.52 22.81
C PRO A 649 -6.48 -19.63 23.82
N GLY A 650 -5.65 -19.82 24.82
CA GLY A 650 -5.88 -20.78 25.92
C GLY A 650 -4.58 -21.33 26.50
N THR A 651 -4.50 -21.43 27.83
CA THR A 651 -3.32 -21.97 28.51
C THR A 651 -3.01 -23.41 28.13
N VAL A 652 -4.04 -24.21 27.85
CA VAL A 652 -3.89 -25.61 27.43
C VAL A 652 -3.34 -25.70 26.00
N SER A 653 -3.85 -24.91 25.07
CA SER A 653 -3.36 -24.84 23.68
C SER A 653 -1.91 -24.34 23.63
N ASP A 654 -1.57 -23.31 24.43
CA ASP A 654 -0.22 -22.79 24.57
C ASP A 654 0.75 -23.85 25.08
N LEU A 655 0.36 -24.62 26.11
CA LEU A 655 1.18 -25.70 26.67
C LEU A 655 1.43 -26.82 25.65
N ILE A 656 0.38 -27.26 24.94
CA ILE A 656 0.48 -28.29 23.91
C ILE A 656 1.43 -27.84 22.80
N GLY A 657 1.24 -26.62 22.28
CA GLY A 657 2.08 -26.08 21.22
C GLY A 657 3.53 -25.92 21.65
N LEU A 658 3.76 -25.47 22.88
CA LEU A 658 5.10 -25.30 23.44
C LEU A 658 5.83 -26.64 23.60
N VAL A 659 5.13 -27.68 24.09
CA VAL A 659 5.66 -29.04 24.20
C VAL A 659 6.04 -29.59 22.83
N ILE A 660 5.19 -29.41 21.81
CA ILE A 660 5.47 -29.88 20.45
C ILE A 660 6.72 -29.19 19.89
N VAL A 661 6.78 -27.87 19.96
CA VAL A 661 7.87 -27.08 19.39
C VAL A 661 9.19 -27.38 20.15
N ALA A 662 9.16 -27.41 21.48
CA ALA A 662 10.30 -27.78 22.29
C ALA A 662 10.78 -29.22 22.01
N GLY A 663 9.84 -30.17 21.84
CA GLY A 663 10.14 -31.56 21.47
C GLY A 663 10.87 -31.66 20.13
N ILE A 664 10.42 -30.91 19.10
CA ILE A 664 11.08 -30.88 17.79
C ILE A 664 12.50 -30.34 17.91
N ILE A 665 12.69 -29.23 18.64
CA ILE A 665 14.01 -28.63 18.85
C ILE A 665 14.92 -29.59 19.61
N ALA A 666 14.43 -30.22 20.68
CA ALA A 666 15.18 -31.20 21.46
C ALA A 666 15.62 -32.42 20.61
N LEU A 667 14.71 -32.97 19.79
CA LEU A 667 15.03 -34.05 18.85
C LEU A 667 16.15 -33.66 17.88
N GLN A 668 16.11 -32.48 17.30
CA GLN A 668 17.15 -32.01 16.38
C GLN A 668 18.49 -31.74 17.11
N LEU A 669 18.47 -31.25 18.34
CA LEU A 669 19.69 -31.10 19.15
C LEU A 669 20.32 -32.45 19.48
N LEU A 670 19.53 -33.44 19.85
CA LEU A 670 20.01 -34.81 20.10
C LEU A 670 20.63 -35.44 18.85
N GLN A 671 19.99 -35.27 17.69
CA GLN A 671 20.53 -35.76 16.42
C GLN A 671 21.87 -35.08 16.06
N ASN A 672 21.97 -33.73 16.27
CA ASN A 672 23.23 -33.02 16.06
C ASN A 672 24.35 -33.48 17.01
N LYS A 673 24.01 -33.81 18.25
CA LYS A 673 25.00 -34.31 19.23
C LYS A 673 25.51 -35.70 18.86
N ARG A 674 24.65 -36.58 18.38
CA ARG A 674 25.00 -37.93 17.92
C ARG A 674 25.98 -37.91 16.74
N GLU A 675 25.70 -37.13 15.70
CA GLU A 675 26.63 -37.02 14.55
C GLU A 675 27.99 -36.41 14.92
N ARG A 676 28.03 -35.47 15.91
CA ARG A 676 29.31 -34.92 16.43
C ARG A 676 30.09 -35.90 17.28
N SER A 677 29.46 -36.95 17.79
CA SER A 677 30.12 -38.00 18.54
C SER A 677 30.55 -39.19 17.67
N GLU A 678 30.07 -39.25 16.45
CA GLU A 678 30.42 -40.26 15.44
C GLU A 678 31.52 -39.79 14.45
N VAL A 679 31.84 -38.46 14.44
CA VAL A 679 32.95 -37.83 13.73
C VAL A 679 34.10 -37.53 14.70
#